data_e329ab54a383c81ee2c329f7a6ddf93d
#
_entry.id   e329ab54a383c81ee2c329f7a6ddf93d
#
_cell.length_a   1.000
_cell.length_b   1.000
_cell.length_c   1.000
_cell.angle_alpha   90.00
_cell.angle_beta   90.00
_cell.angle_gamma   90.00
#
_symmetry.space_group_name_H-M   'P 1'
#
loop_
_entity.id
_entity.type
_entity.pdbx_description
1 polymer ?
#
loop_
_entity_poly.entity_id
_entity_poly.type
_entity_poly.pdbx_seq_one_letter_code
_entity_poly.pdbx_strand_id
1 'polypeptide(L)'
;MAKRIIHKIGGHMVSEMLTTAASSGITRRGFIKGAAATSALVAAGTSVGCAPQQENGQVDTNQPPEEHHYINSCHGNCSRNCAWDITVRDGYIVNCAPYEYEDDPEALHRGGCWKGFLNINRIYDANRLKYPMKRINSKEEEPQWEQISWDEAIDLLGSKWKGIVDEVGPTGFAMYHTYGSTAMLSGQAGSCWTKLVNATGASEILTGGDMATIRAMQLDSALSCSSAPETMLDASAIIFWGCNAAETQWLFWRHACEARRQHGCKIITIDPNSTITAIHSDQHIVIKPATDGALALAVLNQIFENGLQDDDFMRSRTCAPYLVKEDGTLLRAIDLGEPAPENGAQSPVYAWNEVEGKAVPVGPESDSTVFSLSGSHNVGDFAVKTALDALKERASLYSLERAEEITGISADVIIELAKVCASSETVLIKTNGFAHYANSYQVTLGMDAIRMVTGNFGKPGLSNRYVYGSGPVNAEWVNVGKPGPSVPDAQLLHVMETGELGGAKIPIKGMLTYAGNVIGGTADRIAMEDALKKLDFLCVVEIRMTDTCKYADLLLPACHWWERNDVMSAGNYTPYTRIAEKAADPQFESLPDWEICQKIAQKLDLGEYFQGSDVDQLNAMLDCDANRELGCTYGDLQEKKAVRVFENNYSLPADGVSSGENGRWNFFIDRPTPYGNWDVTLNPQDFNLPDFVENAEVLESHPLAQKYPLIFMTPHTKYGTQTTFHHAEFLHELLPEPEIHVNPADAEKRGVADGEYMRLFNDRSEVVARAKFDQGIMPGVLVMYHGWAEEYFKKGHYQRLSSFDNTDLCSNNAAYFDVRVEAEPYEEE
;
A
#
# COMPACT_ATOMS: atom_id res chain seq x y z
N MET A 1 7.30 -33.95 33.19
CA MET A 1 6.15 -34.61 33.89
C MET A 1 4.86 -33.80 33.80
N ALA A 2 4.93 -32.48 33.91
CA ALA A 2 3.75 -31.59 33.76
C ALA A 2 3.08 -31.62 32.38
N LYS A 3 3.80 -31.64 31.27
CA LYS A 3 3.25 -31.72 29.89
C LYS A 3 2.44 -33.00 29.59
N ARG A 4 2.67 -34.12 30.31
CA ARG A 4 1.91 -35.37 30.13
C ARG A 4 0.59 -35.39 30.88
N ILE A 5 0.42 -34.54 31.90
CA ILE A 5 -0.80 -34.47 32.71
C ILE A 5 -1.85 -33.60 32.03
N ILE A 6 -1.44 -32.49 31.41
CA ILE A 6 -2.33 -31.56 30.71
C ILE A 6 -2.96 -32.21 29.46
N HIS A 7 -2.20 -33.05 28.72
CA HIS A 7 -2.72 -33.74 27.53
C HIS A 7 -3.75 -34.86 27.87
N LYS A 8 -3.71 -35.44 29.07
CA LYS A 8 -4.67 -36.49 29.48
C LYS A 8 -5.97 -35.91 30.04
N ILE A 9 -5.92 -34.76 30.68
CA ILE A 9 -7.10 -34.13 31.31
C ILE A 9 -7.91 -33.37 30.21
N GLY A 10 -7.27 -32.65 29.30
CA GLY A 10 -7.94 -31.93 28.19
C GLY A 10 -8.64 -32.88 27.21
N GLY A 11 -8.03 -34.03 26.88
CA GLY A 11 -8.59 -35.00 25.93
C GLY A 11 -9.83 -35.70 26.44
N HIS A 12 -9.92 -35.95 27.74
CA HIS A 12 -11.08 -36.63 28.34
C HIS A 12 -12.29 -35.72 28.48
N MET A 13 -12.10 -34.45 28.88
CA MET A 13 -13.18 -33.47 28.98
C MET A 13 -13.80 -33.13 27.62
N VAL A 14 -12.99 -33.00 26.58
CA VAL A 14 -13.50 -32.71 25.22
C VAL A 14 -14.27 -33.91 24.65
N SER A 15 -13.84 -35.16 24.95
CA SER A 15 -14.54 -36.36 24.51
C SER A 15 -15.89 -36.55 25.22
N GLU A 16 -16.00 -36.26 26.54
CA GLU A 16 -17.27 -36.31 27.26
C GLU A 16 -18.23 -35.19 26.83
N MET A 17 -17.74 -33.96 26.57
CA MET A 17 -18.59 -32.87 26.08
C MET A 17 -19.14 -33.14 24.69
N LEU A 18 -18.38 -33.78 23.81
CA LEU A 18 -18.83 -34.11 22.45
C LEU A 18 -19.88 -35.24 22.46
N THR A 19 -19.77 -36.20 23.37
CA THR A 19 -20.78 -37.23 23.52
C THR A 19 -22.07 -36.75 24.16
N THR A 20 -22.01 -35.80 25.09
CA THR A 20 -23.18 -35.19 25.73
C THR A 20 -23.91 -34.21 24.79
N ALA A 21 -23.18 -33.50 23.93
CA ALA A 21 -23.79 -32.57 22.94
C ALA A 21 -24.55 -33.30 21.82
N ALA A 22 -24.12 -34.53 21.47
CA ALA A 22 -24.80 -35.35 20.44
C ALA A 22 -26.16 -35.91 20.92
N SER A 23 -26.40 -35.99 22.24
CA SER A 23 -27.63 -36.53 22.82
C SER A 23 -28.65 -35.46 23.23
N SER A 24 -28.32 -34.16 23.26
CA SER A 24 -29.14 -33.12 23.88
C SER A 24 -29.77 -32.08 22.91
N GLY A 25 -29.63 -32.24 21.61
CA GLY A 25 -30.30 -31.36 20.61
C GLY A 25 -29.92 -29.86 20.69
N ILE A 26 -28.72 -29.55 21.20
CA ILE A 26 -28.23 -28.17 21.34
C ILE A 26 -27.99 -27.56 19.98
N THR A 27 -28.61 -26.42 19.71
CA THR A 27 -28.42 -25.67 18.47
C THR A 27 -27.02 -25.04 18.40
N ARG A 28 -26.49 -24.83 17.20
CA ARG A 28 -25.20 -24.21 16.94
C ARG A 28 -25.00 -22.88 17.72
N ARG A 29 -26.06 -22.14 17.97
CA ARG A 29 -26.08 -20.90 18.76
C ARG A 29 -25.92 -21.14 20.27
N GLY A 30 -26.42 -22.25 20.78
CA GLY A 30 -26.24 -22.68 22.19
C GLY A 30 -24.81 -23.14 22.46
N PHE A 31 -24.20 -23.84 21.51
CA PHE A 31 -22.81 -24.29 21.59
C PHE A 31 -21.82 -23.12 21.63
N ILE A 32 -22.02 -22.10 20.80
CA ILE A 32 -21.16 -20.89 20.78
C ILE A 32 -21.27 -20.12 22.10
N LYS A 33 -22.45 -20.03 22.69
CA LYS A 33 -22.63 -19.38 23.99
C LYS A 33 -22.00 -20.18 25.15
N GLY A 34 -22.01 -21.51 25.07
CA GLY A 34 -21.32 -22.38 26.04
C GLY A 34 -19.81 -22.30 25.94
N ALA A 35 -19.26 -22.24 24.72
CA ALA A 35 -17.83 -22.09 24.48
C ALA A 35 -17.28 -20.71 24.94
N ALA A 36 -18.05 -19.64 24.78
CA ALA A 36 -17.69 -18.30 25.28
C ALA A 36 -17.65 -18.25 26.82
N ALA A 37 -18.54 -18.96 27.51
CA ALA A 37 -18.54 -19.06 28.99
C ALA A 37 -17.36 -19.86 29.52
N THR A 38 -16.90 -20.88 28.80
CA THR A 38 -15.74 -21.72 29.20
C THR A 38 -14.42 -20.99 28.94
N SER A 39 -14.34 -20.18 27.91
CA SER A 39 -13.14 -19.35 27.63
C SER A 39 -12.92 -18.28 28.71
N ALA A 40 -13.99 -17.72 29.26
CA ALA A 40 -13.90 -16.75 30.37
C ALA A 40 -13.38 -17.38 31.67
N LEU A 41 -13.64 -18.67 31.90
CA LEU A 41 -13.16 -19.41 33.12
C LEU A 41 -11.70 -19.85 33.01
N VAL A 42 -11.17 -20.05 31.78
CA VAL A 42 -9.75 -20.39 31.56
C VAL A 42 -8.88 -19.15 31.62
N ALA A 43 -9.39 -17.98 31.14
CA ALA A 43 -8.69 -16.70 31.23
C ALA A 43 -8.50 -16.19 32.68
N ALA A 44 -9.35 -16.63 33.63
CA ALA A 44 -9.22 -16.25 35.04
C ALA A 44 -8.15 -17.03 35.82
N GLY A 45 -7.53 -18.04 35.21
CA GLY A 45 -6.65 -19.00 35.92
C GLY A 45 -5.14 -18.85 35.67
N THR A 46 -4.67 -17.99 34.76
CA THR A 46 -3.26 -18.01 34.34
C THR A 46 -2.55 -16.64 34.31
N SER A 47 -3.04 -15.61 35.00
CA SER A 47 -2.30 -14.35 35.13
C SER A 47 -1.53 -14.27 36.45
N VAL A 48 -0.37 -14.93 36.50
CA VAL A 48 0.69 -14.62 37.49
C VAL A 48 1.83 -13.96 36.70
N GLY A 49 1.77 -12.68 36.54
CA GLY A 49 2.84 -11.85 36.00
C GLY A 49 2.81 -10.48 36.68
N CYS A 50 3.94 -10.11 37.27
CA CYS A 50 4.19 -8.98 38.13
C CYS A 50 3.46 -7.67 37.77
N ALA A 51 2.53 -7.28 38.60
CA ALA A 51 2.02 -5.91 38.62
C ALA A 51 2.82 -5.07 39.62
N PRO A 52 3.06 -3.79 39.36
CA PRO A 52 3.64 -2.87 40.34
C PRO A 52 2.68 -2.69 41.51
N GLN A 53 3.20 -2.74 42.73
CA GLN A 53 2.45 -2.50 43.97
C GLN A 53 1.94 -1.05 43.98
N GLN A 54 0.62 -0.88 43.88
CA GLN A 54 -0.07 0.33 44.32
C GLN A 54 -0.58 0.16 45.75
N GLU A 55 -0.54 1.27 46.52
CA GLU A 55 -0.94 1.35 47.91
C GLU A 55 -2.41 0.97 48.15
N ASN A 56 -2.67 0.34 49.27
CA ASN A 56 -3.92 -0.21 49.77
C ASN A 56 -5.10 0.77 49.76
N GLY A 57 -5.91 0.71 48.67
CA GLY A 57 -7.34 1.02 48.77
C GLY A 57 -8.12 -0.29 48.85
N GLN A 58 -9.01 -0.47 49.85
CA GLN A 58 -9.90 -1.63 49.94
C GLN A 58 -10.81 -1.58 48.69
N VAL A 59 -10.59 -2.48 47.72
CA VAL A 59 -11.50 -2.71 46.61
C VAL A 59 -12.72 -3.46 47.16
N ASP A 60 -13.91 -2.89 47.02
CA ASP A 60 -15.17 -3.56 47.33
C ASP A 60 -15.40 -4.69 46.30
N THR A 61 -15.10 -5.91 46.66
CA THR A 61 -15.20 -7.08 45.77
C THR A 61 -16.65 -7.47 45.42
N ASN A 62 -17.66 -6.73 45.83
CA ASN A 62 -19.09 -7.01 45.59
C ASN A 62 -19.68 -6.16 44.43
N GLN A 63 -18.97 -5.20 43.87
CA GLN A 63 -19.42 -4.53 42.65
C GLN A 63 -18.81 -5.20 41.43
N PRO A 64 -19.59 -5.44 40.36
CA PRO A 64 -19.00 -5.83 39.08
C PRO A 64 -18.01 -4.75 38.64
N PRO A 65 -16.84 -5.12 38.08
CA PRO A 65 -15.88 -4.14 37.60
C PRO A 65 -16.54 -3.19 36.60
N GLU A 66 -16.23 -1.90 36.72
CA GLU A 66 -16.76 -0.89 35.82
C GLU A 66 -16.21 -1.12 34.41
N GLU A 67 -17.08 -1.33 33.45
CA GLU A 67 -16.74 -1.49 32.02
C GLU A 67 -17.07 -0.22 31.25
N HIS A 68 -16.11 0.25 30.48
CA HIS A 68 -16.26 1.38 29.55
C HIS A 68 -16.01 0.91 28.13
N HIS A 69 -16.74 1.49 27.19
CA HIS A 69 -16.62 1.23 25.77
C HIS A 69 -16.11 2.46 25.04
N TYR A 70 -15.08 2.29 24.22
CA TYR A 70 -14.47 3.34 23.43
C TYR A 70 -14.45 2.92 21.96
N ILE A 71 -14.73 3.85 21.08
CA ILE A 71 -14.63 3.61 19.63
C ILE A 71 -13.31 4.12 19.12
N ASN A 72 -12.54 3.24 18.53
CA ASN A 72 -11.30 3.59 17.85
C ASN A 72 -11.15 2.72 16.60
N SER A 73 -10.07 2.90 15.87
CA SER A 73 -9.82 2.20 14.61
C SER A 73 -8.46 1.52 14.62
N CYS A 74 -8.26 0.59 13.70
CA CYS A 74 -6.96 0.12 13.30
C CYS A 74 -6.38 1.13 12.30
N HIS A 75 -5.27 1.77 12.62
CA HIS A 75 -4.66 2.83 11.81
C HIS A 75 -3.60 2.31 10.82
N GLY A 76 -3.44 0.98 10.73
CA GLY A 76 -2.35 0.38 9.94
C GLY A 76 -2.46 0.58 8.43
N ASN A 77 -1.35 0.38 7.75
CA ASN A 77 -1.14 0.59 6.31
C ASN A 77 -2.11 -0.17 5.37
N CYS A 78 -2.84 -1.16 5.83
CA CYS A 78 -3.84 -1.82 4.97
C CYS A 78 -4.99 -0.87 4.57
N SER A 79 -5.04 0.34 5.11
CA SER A 79 -5.96 1.45 4.79
C SER A 79 -7.45 1.09 4.85
N ARG A 80 -7.80 -0.04 5.51
CA ARG A 80 -9.22 -0.38 5.73
C ARG A 80 -9.79 0.32 6.93
N ASN A 81 -8.90 0.71 7.83
CA ASN A 81 -9.25 1.51 9.00
C ASN A 81 -10.42 0.91 9.79
N CYS A 82 -10.41 -0.43 9.97
CA CYS A 82 -11.50 -1.13 10.65
C CYS A 82 -11.79 -0.49 12.00
N ALA A 83 -13.07 -0.17 12.25
CA ALA A 83 -13.51 0.37 13.52
C ALA A 83 -13.70 -0.75 14.55
N TRP A 84 -13.34 -0.46 15.78
CA TRP A 84 -13.39 -1.36 16.92
C TRP A 84 -14.14 -0.74 18.09
N ASP A 85 -15.00 -1.51 18.70
CA ASP A 85 -15.52 -1.27 20.04
C ASP A 85 -14.53 -1.89 21.03
N ILE A 86 -13.90 -1.04 21.82
CA ILE A 86 -12.82 -1.40 22.75
C ILE A 86 -13.38 -1.40 24.17
N THR A 87 -13.35 -2.56 24.81
CA THR A 87 -13.82 -2.70 26.20
C THR A 87 -12.66 -2.49 27.16
N VAL A 88 -12.81 -1.53 28.05
CA VAL A 88 -11.86 -1.21 29.13
C VAL A 88 -12.48 -1.56 30.47
N ARG A 89 -11.71 -2.25 31.30
CA ARG A 89 -12.10 -2.62 32.67
C ARG A 89 -10.95 -2.28 33.60
N ASP A 90 -11.25 -1.55 34.67
CA ASP A 90 -10.25 -1.11 35.66
C ASP A 90 -9.03 -0.41 35.01
N GLY A 91 -9.26 0.38 33.95
CA GLY A 91 -8.22 1.10 33.22
C GLY A 91 -7.42 0.25 32.20
N TYR A 92 -7.73 -1.04 32.03
CA TYR A 92 -7.06 -1.92 31.08
C TYR A 92 -7.98 -2.34 29.94
N ILE A 93 -7.47 -2.34 28.73
CA ILE A 93 -8.17 -2.89 27.58
C ILE A 93 -8.22 -4.40 27.71
N VAL A 94 -9.42 -4.96 27.84
CA VAL A 94 -9.65 -6.39 28.07
C VAL A 94 -10.23 -7.10 26.83
N ASN A 95 -10.86 -6.35 25.92
CA ASN A 95 -11.47 -6.90 24.72
C ASN A 95 -11.56 -5.85 23.62
N CYS A 96 -11.68 -6.30 22.37
CA CYS A 96 -12.12 -5.46 21.26
C CYS A 96 -13.01 -6.28 20.33
N ALA A 97 -14.02 -5.64 19.77
CA ALA A 97 -14.94 -6.24 18.80
C ALA A 97 -15.08 -5.32 17.59
N PRO A 98 -15.35 -5.83 16.38
CA PRO A 98 -15.68 -4.96 15.24
C PRO A 98 -16.89 -4.07 15.58
N TYR A 99 -16.76 -2.76 15.36
CA TYR A 99 -17.82 -1.79 15.59
C TYR A 99 -19.01 -2.05 14.67
N GLU A 100 -20.21 -1.90 15.20
CA GLU A 100 -21.48 -2.06 14.47
C GLU A 100 -22.04 -0.68 14.13
N TYR A 101 -22.19 -0.41 12.82
CA TYR A 101 -22.81 0.81 12.34
C TYR A 101 -24.34 0.68 12.48
N GLU A 102 -24.97 1.62 13.16
CA GLU A 102 -26.42 1.58 13.42
C GLU A 102 -27.26 1.70 12.14
N ASP A 103 -26.78 2.49 11.17
CA ASP A 103 -27.45 2.74 9.89
C ASP A 103 -27.19 1.65 8.84
N ASP A 104 -26.19 0.77 9.05
CA ASP A 104 -25.82 -0.29 8.11
C ASP A 104 -25.21 -1.51 8.84
N PRO A 105 -26.01 -2.25 9.61
CA PRO A 105 -25.50 -3.37 10.42
C PRO A 105 -25.01 -4.56 9.58
N GLU A 106 -25.45 -4.66 8.32
CA GLU A 106 -25.07 -5.72 7.38
C GLU A 106 -23.92 -5.31 6.45
N ALA A 107 -23.36 -4.12 6.63
CA ALA A 107 -22.32 -3.56 5.78
C ALA A 107 -21.14 -4.52 5.54
N LEU A 108 -20.79 -4.72 4.28
CA LEU A 108 -19.66 -5.58 3.91
C LEU A 108 -18.31 -4.96 4.31
N HIS A 109 -18.23 -3.63 4.40
CA HIS A 109 -17.03 -2.94 4.89
C HIS A 109 -16.83 -3.06 6.41
N ARG A 110 -17.87 -3.48 7.16
CA ARG A 110 -17.76 -3.79 8.58
C ARG A 110 -16.87 -5.00 8.79
N GLY A 111 -15.99 -4.92 9.74
CA GLY A 111 -15.25 -6.08 10.18
C GLY A 111 -13.90 -5.75 10.77
N GLY A 112 -13.29 -6.77 11.28
CA GLY A 112 -11.94 -6.81 11.77
C GLY A 112 -11.25 -8.06 11.25
N CYS A 113 -9.97 -7.98 11.10
CA CYS A 113 -9.14 -9.13 10.78
C CYS A 113 -8.27 -9.50 11.97
N TRP A 114 -7.56 -10.60 11.84
CA TRP A 114 -6.59 -11.07 12.80
C TRP A 114 -5.64 -9.96 13.33
N LYS A 115 -5.08 -9.14 12.42
CA LYS A 115 -4.17 -8.03 12.78
C LYS A 115 -4.81 -7.00 13.71
N GLY A 116 -6.11 -6.75 13.53
CA GLY A 116 -6.85 -5.82 14.38
C GLY A 116 -6.94 -6.28 15.83
N PHE A 117 -7.18 -7.57 16.07
CA PHE A 117 -7.19 -8.14 17.42
C PHE A 117 -5.80 -8.08 18.10
N LEU A 118 -4.71 -8.14 17.34
CA LEU A 118 -3.36 -8.06 17.87
C LEU A 118 -2.98 -6.66 18.41
N ASN A 119 -3.83 -5.64 18.24
CA ASN A 119 -3.56 -4.32 18.81
C ASN A 119 -3.51 -4.34 20.35
N ILE A 120 -4.27 -5.21 21.00
CA ILE A 120 -4.20 -5.37 22.47
C ILE A 120 -2.80 -5.84 22.87
N ASN A 121 -2.27 -6.86 22.19
CA ASN A 121 -0.91 -7.35 22.43
C ASN A 121 0.13 -6.27 22.17
N ARG A 122 -0.08 -5.43 21.15
CA ARG A 122 0.84 -4.36 20.77
C ARG A 122 0.88 -3.23 21.82
N ILE A 123 -0.23 -2.91 22.46
CA ILE A 123 -0.28 -1.91 23.56
C ILE A 123 0.51 -2.41 24.77
N TYR A 124 0.32 -3.67 25.14
CA TYR A 124 0.93 -4.26 26.34
C TYR A 124 2.21 -5.06 26.03
N ASP A 125 2.83 -4.84 24.86
CA ASP A 125 4.11 -5.45 24.50
C ASP A 125 5.21 -5.00 25.49
N ALA A 126 5.86 -5.95 26.12
CA ALA A 126 6.96 -5.68 27.04
C ALA A 126 8.18 -5.02 26.40
N ASN A 127 8.31 -5.16 25.05
CA ASN A 127 9.41 -4.65 24.24
C ASN A 127 9.12 -3.26 23.64
N ARG A 128 8.10 -2.56 24.12
CA ARG A 128 7.87 -1.15 23.74
C ARG A 128 9.04 -0.27 24.17
N LEU A 129 9.30 0.79 23.38
CA LEU A 129 10.13 1.90 23.81
C LEU A 129 9.44 2.58 25.00
N LYS A 130 10.15 2.68 26.14
CA LYS A 130 9.57 3.10 27.41
C LYS A 130 9.84 4.56 27.75
N TYR A 131 10.99 5.07 27.30
CA TYR A 131 11.48 6.40 27.58
C TYR A 131 12.40 6.85 26.47
N PRO A 132 12.71 8.17 26.35
CA PRO A 132 13.69 8.66 25.39
C PRO A 132 15.06 8.05 25.66
N MET A 133 15.76 7.67 24.59
CA MET A 133 17.09 7.06 24.68
C MET A 133 18.06 7.72 23.70
N LYS A 134 19.25 8.05 24.21
CA LYS A 134 20.36 8.59 23.44
C LYS A 134 21.41 7.51 23.21
N ARG A 135 21.92 7.41 22.00
CA ARG A 135 23.05 6.55 21.67
C ARG A 135 24.34 7.12 22.28
N ILE A 136 25.17 6.28 22.90
CA ILE A 136 26.43 6.68 23.57
C ILE A 136 27.70 6.14 22.89
N ASN A 137 27.55 5.31 21.83
CA ASN A 137 28.67 4.76 21.08
C ASN A 137 28.54 5.02 19.57
N SER A 138 29.53 4.62 18.78
CA SER A 138 29.54 4.79 17.31
C SER A 138 28.43 4.02 16.63
N LYS A 139 27.91 4.52 15.48
CA LYS A 139 26.94 3.82 14.63
C LYS A 139 27.52 2.56 13.95
N GLU A 140 28.84 2.40 13.96
CA GLU A 140 29.52 1.21 13.45
C GLU A 140 29.54 0.04 14.45
N GLU A 141 29.12 0.29 15.68
CA GLU A 141 29.07 -0.68 16.76
C GLU A 141 27.63 -1.05 17.12
N GLU A 142 27.45 -2.19 17.79
CA GLU A 142 26.14 -2.50 18.38
C GLU A 142 25.68 -1.38 19.30
N PRO A 143 24.39 -0.93 19.19
CA PRO A 143 23.95 0.27 19.87
C PRO A 143 23.96 0.12 21.39
N GLN A 144 24.55 1.09 22.06
CA GLN A 144 24.47 1.27 23.50
C GLN A 144 23.63 2.51 23.81
N TRP A 145 22.64 2.34 24.67
CA TRP A 145 21.63 3.35 24.94
C TRP A 145 21.72 3.87 26.37
N GLU A 146 21.58 5.20 26.51
CA GLU A 146 21.42 5.91 27.78
C GLU A 146 19.98 6.45 27.82
N GLN A 147 19.24 6.14 28.89
CA GLN A 147 17.95 6.78 29.16
C GLN A 147 18.17 8.25 29.51
N ILE A 148 17.42 9.13 28.87
CA ILE A 148 17.43 10.57 29.12
C ILE A 148 16.00 11.07 29.34
N SER A 149 15.86 12.28 29.88
CA SER A 149 14.55 12.93 29.99
C SER A 149 14.04 13.42 28.64
N TRP A 150 12.72 13.66 28.52
CA TRP A 150 12.15 14.30 27.34
C TRP A 150 12.77 15.67 27.06
N ASP A 151 13.03 16.48 28.10
CA ASP A 151 13.62 17.81 27.93
C ASP A 151 15.05 17.71 27.34
N GLU A 152 15.86 16.79 27.84
CA GLU A 152 17.20 16.52 27.28
C GLU A 152 17.12 16.00 25.84
N ALA A 153 16.16 15.14 25.55
CA ALA A 153 15.96 14.59 24.21
C ALA A 153 15.56 15.67 23.20
N ILE A 154 14.64 16.54 23.57
CA ILE A 154 14.19 17.66 22.73
C ILE A 154 15.30 18.72 22.59
N ASP A 155 16.06 18.97 23.64
CA ASP A 155 17.22 19.85 23.59
C ASP A 155 18.29 19.33 22.63
N LEU A 156 18.58 18.04 22.66
CA LEU A 156 19.50 17.38 21.74
C LEU A 156 19.01 17.49 20.30
N LEU A 157 17.76 17.06 20.03
CA LEU A 157 17.16 17.11 18.70
C LEU A 157 17.18 18.54 18.14
N GLY A 158 16.68 19.52 18.90
CA GLY A 158 16.60 20.90 18.44
C GLY A 158 17.98 21.53 18.20
N SER A 159 18.98 21.21 19.01
CA SER A 159 20.35 21.69 18.80
C SER A 159 20.95 21.13 17.52
N LYS A 160 20.77 19.84 17.27
CA LYS A 160 21.27 19.17 16.07
C LYS A 160 20.53 19.67 14.81
N TRP A 161 19.22 19.82 14.89
CA TRP A 161 18.41 20.34 13.78
C TRP A 161 18.84 21.75 13.41
N LYS A 162 18.88 22.69 14.41
CA LYS A 162 19.32 24.07 14.17
C LYS A 162 20.75 24.14 13.61
N GLY A 163 21.69 23.33 14.15
CA GLY A 163 23.04 23.27 13.64
C GLY A 163 23.15 22.86 12.19
N ILE A 164 22.38 21.86 11.75
CA ILE A 164 22.33 21.43 10.36
C ILE A 164 21.70 22.50 9.46
N VAL A 165 20.61 23.13 9.91
CA VAL A 165 19.95 24.21 9.18
C VAL A 165 20.87 25.42 9.04
N ASP A 166 21.64 25.78 10.08
CA ASP A 166 22.62 26.87 10.03
C ASP A 166 23.78 26.58 9.07
N GLU A 167 24.15 25.31 8.90
CA GLU A 167 25.23 24.87 8.02
C GLU A 167 24.82 24.80 6.54
N VAL A 168 23.70 24.11 6.25
CA VAL A 168 23.33 23.75 4.87
C VAL A 168 21.92 24.18 4.46
N GLY A 169 21.20 24.86 5.33
CA GLY A 169 19.83 25.30 5.09
C GLY A 169 18.76 24.27 5.51
N PRO A 170 17.46 24.66 5.48
CA PRO A 170 16.38 23.84 6.01
C PRO A 170 16.23 22.49 5.31
N THR A 171 16.55 22.41 4.02
CA THR A 171 16.50 21.17 3.23
C THR A 171 17.55 20.14 3.63
N GLY A 172 18.53 20.52 4.44
CA GLY A 172 19.55 19.62 4.99
C GLY A 172 19.04 18.71 6.11
N PHE A 173 17.86 19.00 6.67
CA PHE A 173 17.18 18.11 7.59
C PHE A 173 15.99 17.47 6.90
N ALA A 174 15.90 16.14 6.90
CA ALA A 174 14.84 15.40 6.24
C ALA A 174 13.87 14.81 7.25
N MET A 175 12.60 14.70 6.86
CA MET A 175 11.59 13.96 7.60
C MET A 175 11.11 12.78 6.75
N TYR A 176 11.31 11.57 7.26
CA TYR A 176 10.95 10.33 6.59
C TYR A 176 9.74 9.69 7.25
N HIS A 177 8.75 9.32 6.48
CA HIS A 177 7.60 8.60 6.97
C HIS A 177 7.12 7.52 6.01
N THR A 178 6.38 6.57 6.57
CA THR A 178 5.63 5.57 5.80
C THR A 178 4.16 5.56 6.26
N TYR A 179 3.43 4.53 5.92
CA TYR A 179 2.03 4.38 6.28
C TYR A 179 1.82 3.72 7.66
N GLY A 180 2.62 4.06 8.66
CA GLY A 180 2.51 3.50 10.01
C GLY A 180 1.22 3.89 10.74
N SER A 181 0.62 5.04 10.38
CA SER A 181 -0.72 5.47 10.81
C SER A 181 -1.41 6.23 9.68
N THR A 182 -2.72 6.01 9.51
CA THR A 182 -3.57 6.68 8.52
C THR A 182 -4.64 7.59 9.16
N ALA A 183 -4.48 7.92 10.44
CA ALA A 183 -5.35 8.86 11.16
C ALA A 183 -5.12 10.31 10.69
N MET A 184 -6.05 11.20 11.01
CA MET A 184 -5.98 12.60 10.56
C MET A 184 -4.92 13.40 11.27
N LEU A 185 -4.91 13.43 12.62
CA LEU A 185 -3.99 14.27 13.39
C LEU A 185 -2.59 13.68 13.43
N SER A 186 -2.49 12.37 13.62
CA SER A 186 -1.21 11.66 13.86
C SER A 186 -0.87 10.67 12.73
N GLY A 187 -1.37 10.91 11.53
CA GLY A 187 -1.13 10.07 10.37
C GLY A 187 0.07 10.51 9.55
N GLN A 188 0.15 9.94 8.36
CA GLN A 188 1.24 10.18 7.43
C GLN A 188 1.07 11.43 6.56
N ALA A 189 -0.15 11.81 6.23
CA ALA A 189 -0.44 12.91 5.31
C ALA A 189 -1.46 13.89 5.91
N GLY A 190 -1.24 15.19 5.73
CA GLY A 190 -2.12 16.22 6.26
C GLY A 190 -2.15 16.27 7.79
N SER A 191 -1.17 15.72 8.47
CA SER A 191 -1.11 15.51 9.93
C SER A 191 -0.25 16.57 10.64
N CYS A 192 -0.09 16.41 11.95
CA CYS A 192 0.83 17.25 12.74
C CYS A 192 2.28 17.17 12.25
N TRP A 193 2.69 16.04 11.71
CA TRP A 193 4.00 15.87 11.10
C TRP A 193 4.12 16.64 9.79
N THR A 194 3.11 16.57 8.90
CA THR A 194 3.08 17.40 7.69
C THR A 194 3.12 18.88 8.03
N LYS A 195 2.38 19.29 9.08
CA LYS A 195 2.42 20.66 9.59
C LYS A 195 3.82 21.05 10.05
N LEU A 196 4.56 20.13 10.68
CA LEU A 196 5.94 20.37 11.12
C LEU A 196 6.90 20.48 9.93
N VAL A 197 6.76 19.60 8.90
CA VAL A 197 7.51 19.71 7.64
C VAL A 197 7.32 21.10 7.01
N ASN A 198 6.05 21.52 6.87
CA ASN A 198 5.72 22.82 6.29
C ASN A 198 6.27 23.99 7.08
N ALA A 199 6.18 23.94 8.42
CA ALA A 199 6.68 25.00 9.29
C ALA A 199 8.20 25.13 9.28
N THR A 200 8.92 24.03 9.15
CA THR A 200 10.38 23.98 9.17
C THR A 200 11.02 24.18 7.80
N GLY A 201 10.33 23.88 6.72
CA GLY A 201 10.90 23.80 5.37
C GLY A 201 11.85 22.61 5.17
N ALA A 202 11.77 21.61 6.03
CA ALA A 202 12.53 20.37 5.93
C ALA A 202 12.20 19.60 4.64
N SER A 203 13.16 18.81 4.14
CA SER A 203 12.88 17.87 3.03
C SER A 203 11.96 16.75 3.50
N GLU A 204 10.96 16.39 2.70
CA GLU A 204 10.07 15.29 2.98
C GLU A 204 10.41 14.07 2.13
N ILE A 205 10.64 12.92 2.77
CA ILE A 205 10.89 11.68 2.05
C ILE A 205 9.57 10.94 1.91
N LEU A 206 9.13 10.78 0.66
CA LEU A 206 7.88 10.13 0.32
C LEU A 206 8.13 8.67 -0.01
N THR A 207 7.53 7.78 0.76
CA THR A 207 7.54 6.34 0.46
C THR A 207 6.39 5.97 -0.45
N GLY A 208 6.66 5.15 -1.44
CA GLY A 208 5.65 4.77 -2.41
C GLY A 208 5.87 3.41 -3.04
N GLY A 209 5.61 2.32 -2.30
CA GLY A 209 5.61 0.97 -2.87
C GLY A 209 4.59 0.74 -4.00
N ASP A 210 3.66 1.68 -4.21
CA ASP A 210 2.58 1.61 -5.22
C ASP A 210 2.77 2.62 -6.34
N MET A 211 3.93 3.29 -6.41
CA MET A 211 4.11 4.43 -7.29
C MET A 211 4.00 4.08 -8.76
N ALA A 212 4.33 2.86 -9.16
CA ALA A 212 4.16 2.42 -10.55
C ALA A 212 2.68 2.50 -10.98
N THR A 213 1.79 1.95 -10.18
CA THR A 213 0.35 2.01 -10.42
C THR A 213 -0.17 3.45 -10.33
N ILE A 214 0.22 4.19 -9.30
CA ILE A 214 -0.22 5.58 -9.10
C ILE A 214 0.28 6.47 -10.24
N ARG A 215 1.54 6.33 -10.67
CA ARG A 215 2.10 7.16 -11.74
C ARG A 215 1.40 6.92 -13.08
N ALA A 216 1.17 5.68 -13.45
CA ALA A 216 0.40 5.37 -14.66
C ALA A 216 -0.99 6.03 -14.59
N MET A 217 -1.72 5.84 -13.47
CA MET A 217 -3.03 6.44 -13.28
C MET A 217 -3.04 7.98 -13.23
N GLN A 218 -1.94 8.63 -12.87
CA GLN A 218 -1.81 10.08 -12.96
C GLN A 218 -1.70 10.52 -14.43
N LEU A 219 -0.89 9.83 -15.21
CA LEU A 219 -0.61 10.20 -16.60
C LEU A 219 -1.78 9.88 -17.53
N ASP A 220 -2.48 8.77 -17.31
CA ASP A 220 -3.66 8.38 -18.10
C ASP A 220 -4.97 9.03 -17.62
N SER A 221 -4.89 9.84 -16.54
CA SER A 221 -6.00 10.55 -15.91
C SER A 221 -7.00 9.63 -15.16
N ALA A 222 -6.63 8.38 -14.93
CA ALA A 222 -7.48 7.40 -14.29
C ALA A 222 -7.45 7.42 -12.75
N LEU A 223 -6.54 8.20 -12.14
CA LEU A 223 -6.39 8.24 -10.68
C LEU A 223 -7.68 8.68 -9.98
N SER A 224 -8.41 9.61 -10.56
CA SER A 224 -9.69 10.10 -10.05
C SER A 224 -10.88 9.20 -10.38
N CYS A 225 -10.69 8.15 -11.21
CA CYS A 225 -11.74 7.21 -11.57
C CYS A 225 -11.91 6.16 -10.47
N SER A 226 -12.90 6.36 -9.60
CA SER A 226 -13.16 5.48 -8.46
C SER A 226 -14.64 5.24 -8.22
N SER A 227 -15.00 4.10 -7.67
CA SER A 227 -16.35 3.74 -7.22
C SER A 227 -16.31 3.12 -5.84
N ALA A 228 -17.44 3.18 -5.13
CA ALA A 228 -17.60 2.48 -3.88
C ALA A 228 -17.33 0.97 -4.07
N PRO A 229 -16.70 0.29 -3.10
CA PRO A 229 -16.48 -1.15 -3.16
C PRO A 229 -17.77 -1.96 -3.34
N GLU A 230 -18.89 -1.48 -2.83
CA GLU A 230 -20.21 -2.12 -2.93
C GLU A 230 -20.71 -2.23 -4.37
N THR A 231 -20.24 -1.37 -5.28
CA THR A 231 -20.58 -1.45 -6.71
C THR A 231 -20.03 -2.70 -7.40
N MET A 232 -19.05 -3.39 -6.77
CA MET A 232 -18.58 -4.69 -7.23
C MET A 232 -19.64 -5.80 -7.13
N LEU A 233 -20.68 -5.59 -6.32
CA LEU A 233 -21.75 -6.58 -6.15
C LEU A 233 -22.55 -6.81 -7.43
N ASP A 234 -22.58 -5.87 -8.35
CA ASP A 234 -23.28 -5.96 -9.62
C ASP A 234 -22.43 -6.59 -10.74
N ALA A 235 -21.15 -6.94 -10.45
CA ALA A 235 -20.24 -7.45 -11.46
C ALA A 235 -20.62 -8.85 -11.94
N SER A 236 -20.60 -9.07 -13.26
CA SER A 236 -20.74 -10.39 -13.88
C SER A 236 -19.47 -11.23 -13.79
N ALA A 237 -18.31 -10.56 -13.80
CA ALA A 237 -17.00 -11.16 -13.56
C ALA A 237 -16.11 -10.23 -12.76
N ILE A 238 -15.28 -10.81 -11.88
CA ILE A 238 -14.25 -10.09 -11.12
C ILE A 238 -12.91 -10.76 -11.38
N ILE A 239 -11.95 -9.99 -11.90
CA ILE A 239 -10.60 -10.44 -12.18
C ILE A 239 -9.67 -9.88 -11.12
N PHE A 240 -9.06 -10.74 -10.32
CA PHE A 240 -7.96 -10.39 -9.42
C PHE A 240 -6.63 -10.60 -10.14
N TRP A 241 -5.97 -9.52 -10.52
CA TRP A 241 -4.70 -9.56 -11.24
C TRP A 241 -3.56 -9.14 -10.33
N GLY A 242 -2.65 -10.08 -10.01
CA GLY A 242 -1.56 -9.88 -9.05
C GLY A 242 -2.06 -9.55 -7.63
N CYS A 243 -3.17 -10.17 -7.19
CA CYS A 243 -3.84 -9.83 -5.95
C CYS A 243 -4.29 -11.05 -5.16
N ASN A 244 -3.63 -11.35 -4.04
CA ASN A 244 -4.10 -12.34 -3.08
C ASN A 244 -5.17 -11.73 -2.14
N ALA A 245 -6.35 -11.41 -2.70
CA ALA A 245 -7.40 -10.66 -2.02
C ALA A 245 -7.93 -11.36 -0.76
N ALA A 246 -8.03 -12.69 -0.77
CA ALA A 246 -8.54 -13.46 0.37
C ALA A 246 -7.69 -13.30 1.65
N GLU A 247 -6.40 -12.99 1.51
CA GLU A 247 -5.49 -12.78 2.63
C GLU A 247 -5.16 -11.31 2.90
N THR A 248 -4.97 -10.52 1.84
CA THR A 248 -4.45 -9.15 1.96
C THR A 248 -5.49 -8.08 1.69
N GLN A 249 -6.53 -8.39 0.90
CA GLN A 249 -7.58 -7.48 0.48
C GLN A 249 -8.98 -8.08 0.77
N TRP A 250 -9.19 -8.58 2.01
CA TRP A 250 -10.38 -9.33 2.41
C TRP A 250 -11.71 -8.62 2.10
N LEU A 251 -11.74 -7.29 2.02
CA LEU A 251 -12.92 -6.54 1.65
C LEU A 251 -13.34 -6.85 0.20
N PHE A 252 -12.43 -6.74 -0.76
CA PHE A 252 -12.71 -7.09 -2.15
C PHE A 252 -13.09 -8.56 -2.27
N TRP A 253 -12.42 -9.42 -1.50
CA TRP A 253 -12.77 -10.84 -1.47
C TRP A 253 -14.18 -11.10 -0.96
N ARG A 254 -14.62 -10.38 0.10
CA ARG A 254 -16.00 -10.48 0.59
C ARG A 254 -17.01 -10.04 -0.45
N HIS A 255 -16.79 -8.92 -1.14
CA HIS A 255 -17.67 -8.44 -2.20
C HIS A 255 -17.72 -9.43 -3.36
N ALA A 256 -16.59 -9.99 -3.79
CA ALA A 256 -16.54 -11.00 -4.84
C ALA A 256 -17.30 -12.28 -4.45
N CYS A 257 -17.11 -12.78 -3.23
CA CYS A 257 -17.86 -13.92 -2.72
C CYS A 257 -19.36 -13.64 -2.63
N GLU A 258 -19.75 -12.43 -2.26
CA GLU A 258 -21.14 -12.04 -2.15
C GLU A 258 -21.78 -11.89 -3.54
N ALA A 259 -21.11 -11.27 -4.52
CA ALA A 259 -21.56 -11.20 -5.90
C ALA A 259 -21.74 -12.60 -6.50
N ARG A 260 -20.80 -13.52 -6.24
CA ARG A 260 -20.93 -14.93 -6.64
C ARG A 260 -22.15 -15.60 -6.00
N ARG A 261 -22.38 -15.36 -4.71
CA ARG A 261 -23.52 -15.92 -3.98
C ARG A 261 -24.87 -15.40 -4.48
N GLN A 262 -24.94 -14.11 -4.84
CA GLN A 262 -26.18 -13.45 -5.23
C GLN A 262 -26.62 -13.82 -6.66
N HIS A 263 -25.68 -13.86 -7.61
CA HIS A 263 -26.03 -14.05 -9.03
C HIS A 263 -25.01 -14.84 -9.85
N GLY A 264 -24.03 -15.51 -9.20
CA GLY A 264 -23.10 -16.38 -9.91
C GLY A 264 -21.96 -15.64 -10.59
N CYS A 265 -21.54 -14.45 -10.09
CA CYS A 265 -20.37 -13.73 -10.58
C CYS A 265 -19.15 -14.65 -10.71
N LYS A 266 -18.50 -14.65 -11.88
CA LYS A 266 -17.29 -15.44 -12.13
C LYS A 266 -16.07 -14.76 -11.50
N ILE A 267 -15.29 -15.48 -10.70
CA ILE A 267 -14.05 -14.98 -10.11
C ILE A 267 -12.86 -15.61 -10.84
N ILE A 268 -11.97 -14.77 -11.36
CA ILE A 268 -10.75 -15.16 -12.07
C ILE A 268 -9.57 -14.59 -11.31
N THR A 269 -8.50 -15.36 -11.12
CA THR A 269 -7.25 -14.90 -10.55
C THR A 269 -6.11 -15.11 -11.54
N ILE A 270 -5.31 -14.07 -11.77
CA ILE A 270 -4.07 -14.11 -12.54
C ILE A 270 -2.93 -13.92 -11.55
N ASP A 271 -2.15 -14.99 -11.31
CA ASP A 271 -1.09 -15.00 -10.30
C ASP A 271 -0.10 -16.13 -10.63
N PRO A 272 1.22 -15.96 -10.47
CA PRO A 272 2.18 -17.04 -10.65
C PRO A 272 1.99 -18.20 -9.67
N ASN A 273 1.49 -17.92 -8.47
CA ASN A 273 1.36 -18.90 -7.40
C ASN A 273 -0.11 -19.24 -7.10
N SER A 274 -0.37 -20.45 -6.63
CA SER A 274 -1.70 -20.90 -6.21
C SER A 274 -2.05 -20.33 -4.83
N THR A 275 -2.24 -19.01 -4.77
CA THR A 275 -2.63 -18.29 -3.55
C THR A 275 -4.00 -18.72 -3.04
N ILE A 276 -4.35 -18.34 -1.80
CA ILE A 276 -5.69 -18.60 -1.24
C ILE A 276 -6.79 -18.01 -2.13
N THR A 277 -6.56 -16.86 -2.73
CA THR A 277 -7.50 -16.29 -3.71
C THR A 277 -7.61 -17.16 -4.94
N ALA A 278 -6.50 -17.61 -5.49
CA ALA A 278 -6.45 -18.44 -6.69
C ALA A 278 -7.18 -19.77 -6.52
N ILE A 279 -6.94 -20.49 -5.41
CA ILE A 279 -7.57 -21.80 -5.15
C ILE A 279 -9.09 -21.71 -4.87
N HIS A 280 -9.59 -20.54 -4.53
CA HIS A 280 -11.02 -20.29 -4.32
C HIS A 280 -11.69 -19.56 -5.48
N SER A 281 -10.96 -19.22 -6.54
CA SER A 281 -11.47 -18.64 -7.78
C SER A 281 -12.08 -19.73 -8.68
N ASP A 282 -12.94 -19.32 -9.62
CA ASP A 282 -13.51 -20.23 -10.63
C ASP A 282 -12.46 -20.58 -11.69
N GLN A 283 -11.47 -19.70 -11.86
CA GLN A 283 -10.35 -19.92 -12.78
C GLN A 283 -9.07 -19.28 -12.22
N HIS A 284 -8.00 -20.06 -12.16
CA HIS A 284 -6.65 -19.58 -11.92
C HIS A 284 -5.85 -19.59 -13.21
N ILE A 285 -5.36 -18.44 -13.63
CA ILE A 285 -4.47 -18.26 -14.78
C ILE A 285 -3.07 -18.08 -14.25
N VAL A 286 -2.24 -19.09 -14.44
CA VAL A 286 -0.84 -19.08 -13.99
C VAL A 286 0.01 -18.30 -14.99
N ILE A 287 0.67 -17.25 -14.55
CA ILE A 287 1.50 -16.37 -15.38
C ILE A 287 2.97 -16.42 -14.93
N LYS A 288 3.91 -16.38 -15.87
CA LYS A 288 5.32 -16.17 -15.51
C LYS A 288 5.53 -14.79 -14.91
N PRO A 289 6.32 -14.66 -13.82
CA PRO A 289 6.58 -13.36 -13.17
C PRO A 289 7.09 -12.30 -14.14
N ALA A 290 6.64 -11.04 -13.96
CA ALA A 290 7.00 -9.85 -14.75
C ALA A 290 6.58 -9.87 -16.23
N THR A 291 5.72 -10.81 -16.66
CA THR A 291 5.26 -10.90 -18.06
C THR A 291 3.85 -10.34 -18.29
N ASP A 292 3.28 -9.69 -17.30
CA ASP A 292 1.92 -9.14 -17.31
C ASP A 292 1.68 -8.13 -18.44
N GLY A 293 2.70 -7.35 -18.82
CA GLY A 293 2.65 -6.43 -19.95
C GLY A 293 2.39 -7.13 -21.28
N ALA A 294 3.05 -8.27 -21.52
CA ALA A 294 2.84 -9.08 -22.71
C ALA A 294 1.42 -9.68 -22.74
N LEU A 295 0.90 -10.13 -21.58
CA LEU A 295 -0.47 -10.62 -21.48
C LEU A 295 -1.47 -9.49 -21.78
N ALA A 296 -1.29 -8.30 -21.21
CA ALA A 296 -2.18 -7.16 -21.45
C ALA A 296 -2.23 -6.78 -22.93
N LEU A 297 -1.09 -6.74 -23.61
CA LEU A 297 -1.00 -6.45 -25.04
C LEU A 297 -1.63 -7.55 -25.92
N ALA A 298 -1.45 -8.82 -25.56
CA ALA A 298 -2.10 -9.93 -26.27
C ALA A 298 -3.62 -9.91 -26.10
N VAL A 299 -4.12 -9.57 -24.89
CA VAL A 299 -5.55 -9.37 -24.64
C VAL A 299 -6.08 -8.20 -25.49
N LEU A 300 -5.37 -7.06 -25.55
CA LEU A 300 -5.71 -5.94 -26.42
C LEU A 300 -5.75 -6.34 -27.89
N ASN A 301 -4.74 -7.09 -28.36
CA ASN A 301 -4.71 -7.58 -29.73
C ASN A 301 -5.92 -8.45 -30.05
N GLN A 302 -6.28 -9.37 -29.14
CA GLN A 302 -7.47 -10.23 -29.32
C GLN A 302 -8.78 -9.44 -29.26
N ILE A 303 -8.87 -8.38 -28.47
CA ILE A 303 -10.02 -7.47 -28.48
C ILE A 303 -10.17 -6.83 -29.86
N PHE A 304 -9.08 -6.33 -30.44
CA PHE A 304 -9.10 -5.69 -31.76
C PHE A 304 -9.36 -6.68 -32.92
N GLU A 305 -8.69 -7.84 -32.92
CA GLU A 305 -8.86 -8.85 -33.96
C GLU A 305 -10.31 -9.41 -34.02
N ASN A 306 -10.99 -9.48 -32.89
CA ASN A 306 -12.35 -10.00 -32.78
C ASN A 306 -13.43 -8.91 -32.77
N GLY A 307 -13.07 -7.63 -32.94
CA GLY A 307 -14.02 -6.52 -32.97
C GLY A 307 -14.80 -6.35 -31.67
N LEU A 308 -14.15 -6.58 -30.52
CA LEU A 308 -14.76 -6.52 -29.18
C LEU A 308 -14.65 -5.15 -28.51
N GLN A 309 -14.02 -4.20 -29.16
CA GLN A 309 -13.85 -2.82 -28.65
C GLN A 309 -15.15 -1.99 -28.75
N ASP A 310 -15.27 -1.00 -27.87
CA ASP A 310 -16.34 0.00 -27.88
C ASP A 310 -15.88 1.27 -28.61
N ASP A 311 -16.15 1.32 -29.94
CA ASP A 311 -15.70 2.43 -30.80
C ASP A 311 -16.33 3.77 -30.39
N ASP A 312 -17.59 3.79 -29.93
CA ASP A 312 -18.28 5.00 -29.52
C ASP A 312 -17.72 5.56 -28.22
N PHE A 313 -17.42 4.66 -27.26
CA PHE A 313 -16.74 5.06 -26.03
C PHE A 313 -15.33 5.58 -26.33
N MET A 314 -14.56 4.86 -27.12
CA MET A 314 -13.21 5.30 -27.50
C MET A 314 -13.20 6.66 -28.18
N ARG A 315 -14.11 6.87 -29.12
CA ARG A 315 -14.24 8.12 -29.88
C ARG A 315 -14.62 9.30 -29.00
N SER A 316 -15.50 9.09 -28.03
CA SER A 316 -16.05 10.17 -27.21
C SER A 316 -15.30 10.41 -25.89
N ARG A 317 -14.68 9.38 -25.30
CA ARG A 317 -14.19 9.42 -23.92
C ARG A 317 -12.68 9.21 -23.76
N THR A 318 -11.97 8.83 -24.81
CA THR A 318 -10.53 8.55 -24.75
C THR A 318 -9.73 9.36 -25.74
N CYS A 319 -8.42 9.28 -25.65
CA CYS A 319 -7.46 9.88 -26.59
C CYS A 319 -7.41 9.16 -27.95
N ALA A 320 -8.23 8.13 -28.18
CA ALA A 320 -8.21 7.31 -29.41
C ALA A 320 -8.14 8.10 -30.72
N PRO A 321 -8.91 9.20 -30.92
CA PRO A 321 -8.87 9.96 -32.18
C PRO A 321 -7.70 10.95 -32.27
N TYR A 322 -6.88 11.14 -31.25
CA TYR A 322 -5.77 12.12 -31.28
C TYR A 322 -4.74 11.71 -32.31
N LEU A 323 -4.16 12.70 -32.99
CA LEU A 323 -3.14 12.49 -34.02
C LEU A 323 -1.74 12.43 -33.41
N VAL A 324 -1.04 11.34 -33.70
CA VAL A 324 0.31 11.05 -33.25
C VAL A 324 1.28 11.23 -34.40
N LYS A 325 2.37 11.97 -34.18
CA LYS A 325 3.46 12.18 -35.12
C LYS A 325 4.46 11.00 -35.11
N GLU A 326 5.33 10.95 -36.11
CA GLU A 326 6.37 9.92 -36.23
C GLU A 326 7.36 9.90 -35.04
N ASP A 327 7.56 11.04 -34.35
CA ASP A 327 8.43 11.15 -33.19
C ASP A 327 7.79 10.58 -31.90
N GLY A 328 6.57 10.05 -31.96
CA GLY A 328 5.86 9.49 -30.84
C GLY A 328 5.20 10.53 -29.92
N THR A 329 5.03 11.76 -30.37
CA THR A 329 4.30 12.83 -29.66
C THR A 329 3.00 13.19 -30.35
N LEU A 330 2.04 13.78 -29.62
CA LEU A 330 0.78 14.26 -30.22
C LEU A 330 1.01 15.47 -31.11
N LEU A 331 0.23 15.56 -32.21
CA LEU A 331 0.16 16.75 -33.02
C LEU A 331 -0.62 17.85 -32.29
N ARG A 332 0.04 18.97 -32.06
CA ARG A 332 -0.52 20.10 -31.33
C ARG A 332 -0.53 21.37 -32.18
N ALA A 333 -1.34 22.34 -31.81
CA ALA A 333 -1.46 23.62 -32.53
C ALA A 333 -0.11 24.32 -32.67
N ILE A 334 0.76 24.25 -31.69
CA ILE A 334 2.11 24.83 -31.75
C ILE A 334 2.97 24.21 -32.87
N ASP A 335 2.80 22.92 -33.17
CA ASP A 335 3.51 22.24 -34.25
C ASP A 335 3.12 22.81 -35.62
N LEU A 336 1.89 23.34 -35.73
CA LEU A 336 1.35 23.94 -36.94
C LEU A 336 1.58 25.45 -37.04
N GLY A 337 2.41 25.98 -36.12
CA GLY A 337 2.81 27.39 -36.13
C GLY A 337 1.85 28.33 -35.36
N GLU A 338 0.89 27.82 -34.62
CA GLU A 338 0.08 28.63 -33.72
C GLU A 338 0.91 29.07 -32.49
N PRO A 339 0.61 30.26 -31.94
CA PRO A 339 1.35 30.76 -30.81
C PRO A 339 1.16 29.82 -29.57
N ALA A 340 2.20 29.72 -28.75
CA ALA A 340 2.08 29.00 -27.47
C ALA A 340 0.99 29.65 -26.61
N PRO A 341 0.15 28.84 -25.93
CA PRO A 341 -0.89 29.34 -25.04
C PRO A 341 -0.31 30.19 -23.89
N GLU A 342 -1.04 31.23 -23.49
CA GLU A 342 -0.67 32.04 -22.33
C GLU A 342 -0.78 31.21 -21.04
N ASN A 343 -0.03 31.59 -20.00
CA ASN A 343 -0.07 30.99 -18.65
C ASN A 343 0.33 29.52 -18.55
N GLY A 344 1.13 29.00 -19.49
CA GLY A 344 1.64 27.61 -19.40
C GLY A 344 0.59 26.53 -19.68
N ALA A 345 -0.56 26.88 -20.24
CA ALA A 345 -1.54 25.90 -20.70
C ALA A 345 -0.97 25.04 -21.83
N GLN A 346 -1.46 23.81 -21.95
CA GLN A 346 -1.06 22.94 -23.06
C GLN A 346 -1.64 23.45 -24.38
N SER A 347 -0.84 23.38 -25.45
CA SER A 347 -1.29 23.68 -26.80
C SER A 347 -2.34 22.66 -27.25
N PRO A 348 -3.48 23.07 -27.87
CA PRO A 348 -4.54 22.15 -28.27
C PRO A 348 -4.05 20.97 -29.11
N VAL A 349 -4.54 19.77 -28.81
CA VAL A 349 -4.29 18.55 -29.58
C VAL A 349 -5.24 18.47 -30.77
N TYR A 350 -4.86 17.78 -31.84
CA TYR A 350 -5.62 17.63 -33.08
C TYR A 350 -6.19 16.21 -33.23
N ALA A 351 -7.38 16.13 -33.87
CA ALA A 351 -7.98 14.92 -34.38
C ALA A 351 -8.37 15.09 -35.85
N TRP A 352 -8.51 13.98 -36.59
CA TRP A 352 -8.97 14.02 -37.98
C TRP A 352 -10.50 14.06 -38.01
N ASN A 353 -11.05 15.12 -38.64
CA ASN A 353 -12.49 15.24 -38.87
C ASN A 353 -12.81 14.62 -40.25
N GLU A 354 -13.56 13.49 -40.20
CA GLU A 354 -13.94 12.75 -41.44
C GLU A 354 -14.88 13.51 -42.35
N VAL A 355 -15.73 14.38 -41.77
CA VAL A 355 -16.71 15.16 -42.54
C VAL A 355 -16.02 16.29 -43.29
N GLU A 356 -15.07 16.96 -42.61
CA GLU A 356 -14.33 18.08 -43.24
C GLU A 356 -13.09 17.62 -44.00
N GLY A 357 -12.66 16.38 -43.84
CA GLY A 357 -11.48 15.84 -44.51
C GLY A 357 -10.17 16.53 -44.09
N LYS A 358 -10.07 17.01 -42.88
CA LYS A 358 -8.90 17.74 -42.36
C LYS A 358 -8.70 17.50 -40.84
N ALA A 359 -7.50 17.78 -40.35
CA ALA A 359 -7.22 17.87 -38.95
C ALA A 359 -7.85 19.12 -38.32
N VAL A 360 -8.48 18.93 -37.13
CA VAL A 360 -9.10 20.04 -36.38
C VAL A 360 -8.65 19.98 -34.93
N PRO A 361 -8.55 21.13 -34.24
CA PRO A 361 -8.23 21.15 -32.83
C PRO A 361 -9.37 20.52 -31.99
N VAL A 362 -9.01 19.76 -30.95
CA VAL A 362 -9.96 19.15 -30.05
C VAL A 362 -10.11 20.02 -28.79
N GLY A 363 -11.35 20.28 -28.41
CA GLY A 363 -11.72 20.93 -27.15
C GLY A 363 -12.78 20.14 -26.41
N PRO A 364 -13.12 20.55 -25.17
CA PRO A 364 -14.12 19.83 -24.34
C PRO A 364 -15.50 19.74 -25.00
N GLU A 365 -15.88 20.76 -25.78
CA GLU A 365 -17.18 20.88 -26.48
C GLU A 365 -17.15 20.36 -27.93
N SER A 366 -16.05 19.75 -28.38
CA SER A 366 -15.93 19.25 -29.77
C SER A 366 -16.90 18.09 -30.00
N ASP A 367 -17.59 18.13 -31.17
CA ASP A 367 -18.41 16.99 -31.60
C ASP A 367 -17.50 15.81 -31.97
N SER A 368 -17.42 14.86 -31.05
CA SER A 368 -16.57 13.68 -31.23
C SER A 368 -17.07 12.72 -32.29
N THR A 369 -18.36 12.78 -32.70
CA THR A 369 -18.94 11.84 -33.66
C THR A 369 -18.29 11.92 -35.04
N VAL A 370 -17.67 13.07 -35.36
CA VAL A 370 -16.97 13.31 -36.63
C VAL A 370 -15.49 12.92 -36.63
N PHE A 371 -14.96 12.48 -35.47
CA PHE A 371 -13.53 12.14 -35.37
C PHE A 371 -13.27 10.72 -35.85
N SER A 372 -12.23 10.59 -36.68
CA SER A 372 -11.76 9.29 -37.12
C SER A 372 -11.07 8.52 -35.97
N LEU A 373 -11.31 7.22 -35.92
CA LEU A 373 -10.60 6.30 -35.04
C LEU A 373 -9.43 5.61 -35.74
N SER A 374 -9.28 5.79 -37.07
CA SER A 374 -8.22 5.14 -37.84
C SER A 374 -7.80 5.99 -39.00
N GLY A 375 -6.61 5.77 -39.52
CA GLY A 375 -6.09 6.39 -40.72
C GLY A 375 -4.77 7.13 -40.52
N SER A 376 -3.97 7.16 -41.57
CA SER A 376 -2.74 7.94 -41.65
C SER A 376 -2.96 9.14 -42.60
N HIS A 377 -2.53 10.30 -42.14
CA HIS A 377 -2.75 11.58 -42.83
C HIS A 377 -1.47 12.41 -42.87
N ASN A 378 -1.43 13.37 -43.80
CA ASN A 378 -0.40 14.42 -43.76
C ASN A 378 -1.06 15.71 -43.30
N VAL A 379 -0.53 16.34 -42.27
CA VAL A 379 -1.01 17.60 -41.71
C VAL A 379 0.16 18.57 -41.60
N GLY A 380 0.17 19.59 -42.48
CA GLY A 380 1.38 20.39 -42.67
C GLY A 380 2.55 19.52 -43.15
N ASP A 381 3.65 19.61 -42.47
CA ASP A 381 4.85 18.80 -42.74
C ASP A 381 4.91 17.48 -41.97
N PHE A 382 3.85 17.12 -41.23
CA PHE A 382 3.82 15.94 -40.37
C PHE A 382 3.01 14.79 -40.98
N ALA A 383 3.62 13.61 -41.05
CA ALA A 383 2.88 12.38 -41.22
C ALA A 383 2.33 11.97 -39.85
N VAL A 384 1.03 11.69 -39.76
CA VAL A 384 0.33 11.39 -38.52
C VAL A 384 -0.60 10.19 -38.66
N LYS A 385 -0.84 9.48 -37.57
CA LYS A 385 -1.86 8.43 -37.43
C LYS A 385 -2.65 8.63 -36.14
N THR A 386 -3.78 7.95 -35.99
CA THR A 386 -4.54 8.06 -34.75
C THR A 386 -3.81 7.35 -33.59
N ALA A 387 -4.05 7.80 -32.36
CA ALA A 387 -3.52 7.14 -31.16
C ALA A 387 -4.04 5.70 -31.04
N LEU A 388 -5.27 5.43 -31.53
CA LEU A 388 -5.80 4.06 -31.58
C LEU A 388 -5.02 3.18 -32.56
N ASP A 389 -4.68 3.67 -33.76
CA ASP A 389 -3.87 2.90 -34.70
C ASP A 389 -2.47 2.63 -34.12
N ALA A 390 -1.87 3.60 -33.44
CA ALA A 390 -0.61 3.39 -32.72
C ALA A 390 -0.70 2.29 -31.65
N LEU A 391 -1.81 2.24 -30.89
CA LEU A 391 -2.05 1.17 -29.91
C LEU A 391 -2.28 -0.19 -30.58
N LYS A 392 -3.06 -0.24 -31.67
CA LYS A 392 -3.29 -1.46 -32.45
C LYS A 392 -2.00 -2.03 -33.02
N GLU A 393 -1.16 -1.17 -33.59
CA GLU A 393 0.15 -1.57 -34.08
C GLU A 393 1.03 -2.15 -32.96
N ARG A 394 1.07 -1.50 -31.79
CA ARG A 394 1.81 -1.99 -30.63
C ARG A 394 1.28 -3.35 -30.16
N ALA A 395 -0.03 -3.49 -30.01
CA ALA A 395 -0.68 -4.73 -29.58
C ALA A 395 -0.46 -5.88 -30.57
N SER A 396 -0.47 -5.60 -31.89
CA SER A 396 -0.29 -6.61 -32.94
C SER A 396 1.09 -7.29 -32.90
N LEU A 397 2.07 -6.69 -32.23
CA LEU A 397 3.38 -7.32 -32.02
C LEU A 397 3.31 -8.53 -31.07
N TYR A 398 2.20 -8.69 -30.32
CA TYR A 398 1.98 -9.75 -29.36
C TYR A 398 0.92 -10.72 -29.87
N SER A 399 1.31 -11.53 -30.90
CA SER A 399 0.48 -12.64 -31.38
C SER A 399 0.25 -13.66 -30.26
N LEU A 400 -0.75 -14.52 -30.42
CA LEU A 400 -1.04 -15.59 -29.44
C LEU A 400 0.17 -16.47 -29.19
N GLU A 401 0.91 -16.85 -30.25
CA GLU A 401 2.10 -17.69 -30.11
C GLU A 401 3.21 -16.97 -29.31
N ARG A 402 3.47 -15.70 -29.63
CA ARG A 402 4.48 -14.91 -28.88
C ARG A 402 4.07 -14.71 -27.43
N ALA A 403 2.81 -14.43 -27.18
CA ALA A 403 2.29 -14.24 -25.84
C ALA A 403 2.35 -15.54 -25.02
N GLU A 404 2.02 -16.68 -25.60
CA GLU A 404 2.16 -17.99 -24.96
C GLU A 404 3.61 -18.31 -24.61
N GLU A 405 4.55 -18.02 -25.50
CA GLU A 405 5.99 -18.20 -25.25
C GLU A 405 6.46 -17.34 -24.06
N ILE A 406 6.08 -16.06 -24.03
CA ILE A 406 6.51 -15.11 -22.98
C ILE A 406 5.84 -15.43 -21.66
N THR A 407 4.49 -15.56 -21.66
CA THR A 407 3.70 -15.62 -20.41
C THR A 407 3.50 -17.02 -19.86
N GLY A 408 3.63 -18.05 -20.69
CA GLY A 408 3.27 -19.44 -20.37
C GLY A 408 1.75 -19.70 -20.40
N ILE A 409 0.94 -18.74 -20.85
CA ILE A 409 -0.52 -18.84 -20.90
C ILE A 409 -0.96 -19.27 -22.31
N SER A 410 -1.76 -20.33 -22.40
CA SER A 410 -2.18 -20.84 -23.71
C SER A 410 -3.08 -19.86 -24.48
N ALA A 411 -3.01 -19.93 -25.80
CA ALA A 411 -3.78 -19.10 -26.72
C ALA A 411 -5.30 -19.10 -26.40
N ASP A 412 -5.89 -20.26 -26.10
CA ASP A 412 -7.31 -20.37 -25.77
C ASP A 412 -7.68 -19.58 -24.51
N VAL A 413 -6.82 -19.57 -23.50
CA VAL A 413 -7.03 -18.81 -22.25
C VAL A 413 -6.94 -17.32 -22.50
N ILE A 414 -5.99 -16.85 -23.34
CA ILE A 414 -5.85 -15.43 -23.72
C ILE A 414 -7.10 -14.96 -24.47
N ILE A 415 -7.61 -15.76 -25.43
CA ILE A 415 -8.83 -15.44 -26.18
C ILE A 415 -10.05 -15.36 -25.24
N GLU A 416 -10.18 -16.30 -24.31
CA GLU A 416 -11.29 -16.29 -23.35
C GLU A 416 -11.21 -15.09 -22.40
N LEU A 417 -10.00 -14.76 -21.92
CA LEU A 417 -9.75 -13.59 -21.08
C LEU A 417 -10.13 -12.29 -21.79
N ALA A 418 -9.80 -12.15 -23.09
CA ALA A 418 -10.18 -11.00 -23.90
C ALA A 418 -11.71 -10.84 -23.99
N LYS A 419 -12.44 -11.93 -24.18
CA LYS A 419 -13.92 -11.92 -24.18
C LYS A 419 -14.50 -11.53 -22.83
N VAL A 420 -13.93 -12.03 -21.72
CA VAL A 420 -14.34 -11.63 -20.36
C VAL A 420 -14.08 -10.15 -20.15
N CYS A 421 -12.90 -9.65 -20.51
CA CYS A 421 -12.56 -8.23 -20.37
C CYS A 421 -13.46 -7.31 -21.20
N ALA A 422 -13.94 -7.78 -22.35
CA ALA A 422 -14.84 -7.04 -23.23
C ALA A 422 -16.32 -7.15 -22.83
N SER A 423 -16.69 -8.09 -21.96
CA SER A 423 -18.08 -8.17 -21.49
C SER A 423 -18.39 -6.96 -20.60
N SER A 424 -19.63 -6.47 -20.68
CA SER A 424 -20.11 -5.43 -19.78
C SER A 424 -20.08 -5.93 -18.33
N GLU A 425 -19.84 -5.02 -17.39
CA GLU A 425 -19.84 -5.33 -15.95
C GLU A 425 -18.67 -6.23 -15.48
N THR A 426 -17.54 -6.22 -16.18
CA THR A 426 -16.32 -6.87 -15.70
C THR A 426 -15.51 -5.92 -14.85
N VAL A 427 -15.29 -6.30 -13.60
CA VAL A 427 -14.47 -5.61 -12.62
C VAL A 427 -13.05 -6.15 -12.68
N LEU A 428 -12.06 -5.28 -12.86
CA LEU A 428 -10.66 -5.62 -12.78
C LEU A 428 -10.05 -5.04 -11.49
N ILE A 429 -9.66 -5.90 -10.58
CA ILE A 429 -8.93 -5.54 -9.37
C ILE A 429 -7.45 -5.74 -9.63
N LYS A 430 -6.74 -4.64 -9.79
CA LYS A 430 -5.28 -4.59 -9.85
C LYS A 430 -4.73 -4.09 -8.53
N THR A 431 -3.74 -4.78 -8.00
CA THR A 431 -3.03 -4.37 -6.80
C THR A 431 -1.53 -4.46 -7.02
N ASN A 432 -0.74 -4.39 -5.95
CA ASN A 432 0.69 -4.16 -6.05
C ASN A 432 1.54 -5.38 -6.43
N GLY A 433 0.96 -6.57 -6.67
CA GLY A 433 1.74 -7.77 -6.99
C GLY A 433 2.62 -7.60 -8.23
N PHE A 434 2.05 -7.11 -9.33
CA PHE A 434 2.79 -6.81 -10.56
C PHE A 434 3.56 -5.48 -10.50
N ALA A 435 3.26 -4.62 -9.52
CA ALA A 435 3.90 -3.30 -9.38
C ALA A 435 5.32 -3.37 -8.77
N HIS A 436 5.82 -4.56 -8.45
CA HIS A 436 7.13 -4.76 -7.83
C HIS A 436 8.20 -5.28 -8.80
N TYR A 437 8.06 -4.97 -10.10
CA TYR A 437 9.04 -5.25 -11.16
C TYR A 437 9.44 -3.96 -11.88
N ALA A 438 10.60 -3.96 -12.53
CA ALA A 438 11.13 -2.78 -13.21
C ALA A 438 10.31 -2.32 -14.43
N ASN A 439 9.35 -3.10 -14.90
CA ASN A 439 8.48 -2.81 -16.05
C ASN A 439 7.02 -2.51 -15.67
N SER A 440 6.74 -2.21 -14.42
CA SER A 440 5.38 -2.17 -13.87
C SER A 440 4.52 -0.99 -14.32
N TYR A 441 5.11 0.14 -14.73
CA TYR A 441 4.37 1.27 -15.29
C TYR A 441 3.57 0.86 -16.53
N GLN A 442 4.23 0.21 -17.49
CA GLN A 442 3.60 -0.23 -18.74
C GLN A 442 2.53 -1.30 -18.51
N VAL A 443 2.72 -2.16 -17.51
CA VAL A 443 1.70 -3.14 -17.12
C VAL A 443 0.41 -2.46 -16.69
N THR A 444 0.50 -1.44 -15.82
CA THR A 444 -0.68 -0.68 -15.36
C THR A 444 -1.36 0.02 -16.51
N LEU A 445 -0.59 0.69 -17.37
CA LEU A 445 -1.13 1.39 -18.55
C LEU A 445 -1.82 0.40 -19.50
N GLY A 446 -1.31 -0.82 -19.67
CA GLY A 446 -1.92 -1.88 -20.45
C GLY A 446 -3.26 -2.36 -19.89
N MET A 447 -3.33 -2.57 -18.59
CA MET A 447 -4.58 -2.95 -17.91
C MET A 447 -5.65 -1.86 -18.02
N ASP A 448 -5.26 -0.59 -17.94
CA ASP A 448 -6.17 0.54 -18.09
C ASP A 448 -6.61 0.69 -19.55
N ALA A 449 -5.71 0.49 -20.50
CA ALA A 449 -6.04 0.48 -21.92
C ALA A 449 -7.07 -0.60 -22.28
N ILE A 450 -6.96 -1.83 -21.73
CA ILE A 450 -7.98 -2.89 -21.93
C ILE A 450 -9.36 -2.38 -21.55
N ARG A 451 -9.48 -1.73 -20.40
CA ARG A 451 -10.78 -1.22 -19.92
C ARG A 451 -11.26 -0.02 -20.71
N MET A 452 -10.37 0.87 -21.12
CA MET A 452 -10.68 2.04 -21.95
C MET A 452 -11.18 1.62 -23.33
N VAL A 453 -10.57 0.62 -23.97
CA VAL A 453 -10.98 0.18 -25.32
C VAL A 453 -12.28 -0.63 -25.30
N THR A 454 -12.60 -1.28 -24.17
CA THR A 454 -13.85 -2.06 -24.03
C THR A 454 -15.03 -1.26 -23.49
N GLY A 455 -14.83 0.02 -23.18
CA GLY A 455 -15.86 0.87 -22.57
C GLY A 455 -16.23 0.48 -21.13
N ASN A 456 -15.46 -0.40 -20.48
CA ASN A 456 -15.62 -0.80 -19.08
C ASN A 456 -14.86 0.13 -18.15
N PHE A 457 -15.00 1.45 -18.34
CA PHE A 457 -14.23 2.46 -17.67
C PHE A 457 -15.01 3.76 -17.47
N GLY A 458 -14.84 4.41 -16.31
CA GLY A 458 -15.43 5.72 -16.06
C GLY A 458 -16.95 5.76 -16.00
N LYS A 459 -17.59 4.61 -15.75
CA LYS A 459 -19.03 4.49 -15.51
C LYS A 459 -19.26 4.07 -14.06
N PRO A 460 -20.43 4.37 -13.44
CA PRO A 460 -20.76 3.86 -12.12
C PRO A 460 -20.57 2.33 -12.05
N GLY A 461 -19.81 1.88 -11.04
CA GLY A 461 -19.44 0.47 -10.88
C GLY A 461 -18.33 -0.07 -11.77
N LEU A 462 -17.93 0.66 -12.82
CA LEU A 462 -16.83 0.31 -13.72
C LEU A 462 -15.70 1.33 -13.63
N SER A 463 -15.00 1.32 -12.53
CA SER A 463 -13.97 2.29 -12.18
C SER A 463 -12.59 1.69 -12.13
N ASN A 464 -11.57 2.54 -12.21
CA ASN A 464 -10.19 2.12 -12.10
C ASN A 464 -9.81 1.68 -10.68
N ARG A 465 -10.48 2.26 -9.69
CA ARG A 465 -10.29 1.95 -8.27
C ARG A 465 -11.64 1.73 -7.61
N TYR A 466 -11.70 0.78 -6.67
CA TYR A 466 -12.90 0.52 -5.87
C TYR A 466 -12.66 1.05 -4.46
N VAL A 467 -12.66 2.39 -4.36
CA VAL A 467 -12.41 3.13 -3.13
C VAL A 467 -13.30 4.37 -3.08
N TYR A 468 -13.63 4.81 -1.88
CA TYR A 468 -14.23 6.12 -1.65
C TYR A 468 -13.19 7.24 -1.76
N GLY A 469 -13.64 8.45 -2.05
CA GLY A 469 -12.83 9.65 -1.94
C GLY A 469 -12.44 9.96 -0.49
N SER A 470 -11.60 10.98 -0.30
CA SER A 470 -11.29 11.46 1.04
C SER A 470 -12.47 12.27 1.60
N GLY A 471 -12.80 12.05 2.88
CA GLY A 471 -13.77 12.87 3.58
C GLY A 471 -13.31 14.34 3.66
N PRO A 472 -14.24 15.28 3.87
CA PRO A 472 -13.91 16.70 3.98
C PRO A 472 -12.95 16.99 5.13
N VAL A 473 -12.03 17.93 4.93
CA VAL A 473 -11.05 18.38 5.93
C VAL A 473 -10.72 19.85 5.67
N ASN A 474 -10.44 20.60 6.71
CA ASN A 474 -9.91 21.96 6.61
C ASN A 474 -8.43 21.89 6.17
N ALA A 475 -8.18 22.01 4.87
CA ALA A 475 -6.84 21.96 4.30
C ALA A 475 -5.92 23.10 4.78
N GLU A 476 -6.48 24.24 5.20
CA GLU A 476 -5.70 25.39 5.72
C GLU A 476 -4.98 25.06 7.03
N TRP A 477 -5.43 24.04 7.76
CA TRP A 477 -4.84 23.66 9.03
C TRP A 477 -3.36 23.29 8.95
N VAL A 478 -2.93 22.64 7.84
CA VAL A 478 -1.51 22.26 7.59
C VAL A 478 -0.70 23.32 6.86
N ASN A 479 -1.37 24.35 6.30
CA ASN A 479 -0.73 25.37 5.47
C ASN A 479 -0.04 26.43 6.32
N VAL A 480 1.07 26.06 6.95
CA VAL A 480 1.93 26.93 7.74
C VAL A 480 3.34 26.94 7.15
N GLY A 481 4.00 28.09 7.13
CA GLY A 481 5.34 28.20 6.58
C GLY A 481 5.42 27.92 5.06
N LYS A 482 6.51 27.30 4.64
CA LYS A 482 6.77 26.92 3.25
C LYS A 482 7.36 25.52 3.22
N PRO A 483 6.68 24.53 2.63
CA PRO A 483 7.19 23.17 2.57
C PRO A 483 8.53 23.10 1.83
N GLY A 484 9.39 22.21 2.27
CA GLY A 484 10.61 21.84 1.58
C GLY A 484 10.35 20.94 0.36
N PRO A 485 11.40 20.50 -0.31
CA PRO A 485 11.27 19.59 -1.44
C PRO A 485 10.82 18.20 -0.98
N SER A 486 10.03 17.52 -1.82
CA SER A 486 9.70 16.12 -1.66
C SER A 486 10.71 15.24 -2.42
N VAL A 487 11.23 14.22 -1.76
CA VAL A 487 12.18 13.25 -2.32
C VAL A 487 11.53 11.87 -2.32
N PRO A 488 11.37 11.21 -3.48
CA PRO A 488 10.94 9.80 -3.51
C PRO A 488 11.94 8.90 -2.77
N ASP A 489 11.48 7.92 -2.04
CA ASP A 489 12.35 7.04 -1.24
C ASP A 489 13.36 6.26 -2.09
N ALA A 490 12.99 5.85 -3.30
CA ALA A 490 13.92 5.24 -4.25
C ALA A 490 15.05 6.16 -4.70
N GLN A 491 14.91 7.50 -4.51
CA GLN A 491 15.94 8.50 -4.80
C GLN A 491 16.70 8.95 -3.54
N LEU A 492 16.33 8.46 -2.37
CA LEU A 492 16.95 8.89 -1.12
C LEU A 492 18.46 8.64 -1.11
N LEU A 493 18.91 7.45 -1.53
CA LEU A 493 20.34 7.14 -1.60
C LEU A 493 21.08 8.08 -2.55
N HIS A 494 20.53 8.35 -3.74
CA HIS A 494 21.10 9.28 -4.70
C HIS A 494 21.22 10.69 -4.12
N VAL A 495 20.16 11.18 -3.47
CA VAL A 495 20.18 12.51 -2.83
C VAL A 495 21.17 12.59 -1.67
N MET A 496 21.27 11.53 -0.85
CA MET A 496 22.24 11.50 0.25
C MET A 496 23.69 11.46 -0.25
N GLU A 497 23.93 10.89 -1.44
CA GLU A 497 25.26 10.84 -2.05
C GLU A 497 25.62 12.15 -2.77
N THR A 498 24.71 12.68 -3.57
CA THR A 498 24.96 13.83 -4.46
C THR A 498 24.60 15.18 -3.86
N GLY A 499 23.65 15.22 -2.92
CA GLY A 499 23.06 16.45 -2.38
C GLY A 499 22.13 17.17 -3.34
N GLU A 500 21.67 16.52 -4.42
CA GLU A 500 20.86 17.15 -5.48
C GLU A 500 19.77 16.19 -5.98
N LEU A 501 18.63 16.77 -6.46
CA LEU A 501 17.59 16.06 -7.19
C LEU A 501 16.91 17.03 -8.14
N GLY A 502 16.86 16.71 -9.45
CA GLY A 502 16.22 17.56 -10.46
C GLY A 502 16.76 18.97 -10.50
N GLY A 503 18.07 19.17 -10.26
CA GLY A 503 18.72 20.46 -10.17
C GLY A 503 18.47 21.25 -8.86
N ALA A 504 17.67 20.72 -7.94
CA ALA A 504 17.46 21.27 -6.61
C ALA A 504 18.52 20.77 -5.63
N LYS A 505 19.11 21.66 -4.82
CA LYS A 505 20.05 21.28 -3.76
C LYS A 505 19.32 20.76 -2.52
N ILE A 506 19.63 19.55 -2.13
CA ILE A 506 19.02 18.83 -1.00
C ILE A 506 20.13 18.11 -0.20
N PRO A 507 20.99 18.83 0.50
CA PRO A 507 22.18 18.28 1.17
C PRO A 507 21.79 17.62 2.51
N ILE A 508 21.11 16.47 2.50
CA ILE A 508 20.61 15.78 3.70
C ILE A 508 21.78 15.38 4.59
N LYS A 509 21.80 15.93 5.81
CA LYS A 509 22.75 15.62 6.89
C LYS A 509 22.08 15.06 8.13
N GLY A 510 20.82 15.45 8.37
CA GLY A 510 20.04 14.95 9.48
C GLY A 510 18.70 14.41 9.03
N MET A 511 18.16 13.49 9.82
CA MET A 511 16.84 12.89 9.52
C MET A 511 16.07 12.62 10.81
N LEU A 512 14.75 12.84 10.74
CA LEU A 512 13.80 12.34 11.70
C LEU A 512 12.87 11.35 10.98
N THR A 513 12.73 10.13 11.51
CA THR A 513 11.76 9.17 11.00
C THR A 513 10.61 8.99 11.98
N TYR A 514 9.39 8.94 11.45
CA TYR A 514 8.18 8.69 12.22
C TYR A 514 7.23 7.79 11.44
N ALA A 515 6.46 6.98 12.13
CA ALA A 515 5.52 6.05 11.49
C ALA A 515 6.14 5.21 10.35
N GLY A 516 7.46 4.92 10.42
CA GLY A 516 8.21 4.28 9.36
C GLY A 516 9.44 3.54 9.82
N ASN A 517 9.62 2.32 9.33
CA ASN A 517 10.80 1.49 9.54
C ASN A 517 11.62 1.44 8.25
N VAL A 518 12.51 2.44 8.06
CA VAL A 518 13.32 2.63 6.84
C VAL A 518 14.04 1.33 6.45
N ILE A 519 14.82 0.79 7.37
CA ILE A 519 15.64 -0.42 7.12
C ILE A 519 14.78 -1.67 6.93
N GLY A 520 13.66 -1.77 7.61
CA GLY A 520 12.73 -2.89 7.45
C GLY A 520 11.90 -2.85 6.17
N GLY A 521 11.83 -1.69 5.49
CA GLY A 521 11.02 -1.46 4.29
C GLY A 521 11.81 -1.20 2.99
N THR A 522 13.11 -0.91 3.06
CA THR A 522 13.90 -0.53 1.88
C THR A 522 14.22 -1.71 0.95
N ALA A 523 14.33 -1.45 -0.34
CA ALA A 523 14.73 -2.44 -1.32
C ALA A 523 16.24 -2.73 -1.30
N ASP A 524 17.08 -1.74 -1.04
CA ASP A 524 18.54 -1.86 -0.97
C ASP A 524 19.01 -1.65 0.47
N ARG A 525 18.86 -2.70 1.26
CA ARG A 525 19.12 -2.61 2.69
C ARG A 525 20.58 -2.28 3.00
N ILE A 526 21.54 -2.85 2.26
CA ILE A 526 22.98 -2.64 2.52
C ILE A 526 23.34 -1.18 2.29
N ALA A 527 22.97 -0.63 1.13
CA ALA A 527 23.27 0.76 0.81
C ALA A 527 22.56 1.73 1.77
N MET A 528 21.32 1.41 2.18
CA MET A 528 20.57 2.24 3.12
C MET A 528 21.18 2.20 4.54
N GLU A 529 21.62 1.04 5.03
CA GLU A 529 22.33 0.91 6.30
C GLU A 529 23.59 1.80 6.31
N ASP A 530 24.38 1.76 5.24
CA ASP A 530 25.57 2.57 5.09
C ASP A 530 25.26 4.07 4.97
N ALA A 531 24.16 4.42 4.31
CA ALA A 531 23.71 5.81 4.21
C ALA A 531 23.27 6.38 5.56
N LEU A 532 22.48 5.61 6.34
CA LEU A 532 22.04 6.06 7.68
C LEU A 532 23.19 6.22 8.67
N LYS A 533 24.25 5.40 8.57
CA LYS A 533 25.47 5.56 9.39
C LYS A 533 26.17 6.88 9.12
N LYS A 534 26.14 7.38 7.86
CA LYS A 534 26.80 8.62 7.44
C LYS A 534 26.07 9.89 7.87
N LEU A 535 24.80 9.80 8.30
CA LEU A 535 24.06 10.95 8.79
C LEU A 535 24.71 11.52 10.05
N ASP A 536 24.83 12.85 10.12
CA ASP A 536 25.30 13.57 11.32
C ASP A 536 24.34 13.39 12.50
N PHE A 537 23.05 13.15 12.20
CA PHE A 537 22.04 12.90 13.22
C PHE A 537 20.81 12.16 12.64
N LEU A 538 20.39 11.09 13.34
CA LEU A 538 19.16 10.35 13.06
C LEU A 538 18.32 10.25 14.33
N CYS A 539 17.11 10.80 14.31
CA CYS A 539 16.09 10.64 15.31
C CYS A 539 15.01 9.66 14.84
N VAL A 540 14.63 8.70 15.67
CA VAL A 540 13.56 7.74 15.37
C VAL A 540 12.44 7.87 16.40
N VAL A 541 11.24 8.19 15.93
CA VAL A 541 10.00 8.22 16.72
C VAL A 541 9.25 6.93 16.47
N GLU A 542 9.20 6.05 17.46
CA GLU A 542 8.67 4.69 17.25
C GLU A 542 8.04 4.14 18.55
N ILE A 543 7.21 3.13 18.41
CA ILE A 543 6.56 2.43 19.54
C ILE A 543 7.51 1.40 20.16
N ARG A 544 8.36 0.78 19.35
CA ARG A 544 9.23 -0.33 19.73
C ARG A 544 10.57 -0.27 19.00
N MET A 545 11.52 -1.08 19.43
CA MET A 545 12.77 -1.25 18.69
C MET A 545 12.50 -1.89 17.33
N THR A 546 12.88 -1.19 16.26
CA THR A 546 12.86 -1.68 14.88
C THR A 546 14.30 -1.76 14.35
N ASP A 547 14.49 -2.37 13.17
CA ASP A 547 15.83 -2.42 12.57
C ASP A 547 16.40 -1.02 12.31
N THR A 548 15.57 -0.03 12.01
CA THR A 548 15.98 1.36 11.84
C THR A 548 16.57 1.96 13.14
N CYS A 549 16.00 1.58 14.28
CA CYS A 549 16.47 2.07 15.58
C CYS A 549 17.96 1.74 15.84
N LYS A 550 18.47 0.66 15.24
CA LYS A 550 19.90 0.28 15.37
C LYS A 550 20.86 1.36 14.86
N TYR A 551 20.40 2.25 13.99
CA TYR A 551 21.22 3.32 13.36
C TYR A 551 20.94 4.71 13.94
N ALA A 552 19.97 4.83 14.86
CA ALA A 552 19.56 6.10 15.44
C ALA A 552 20.58 6.65 16.45
N ASP A 553 20.63 7.97 16.57
CA ASP A 553 21.32 8.71 17.62
C ASP A 553 20.39 9.02 18.79
N LEU A 554 19.07 9.14 18.50
CA LEU A 554 18.03 9.45 19.46
C LEU A 554 16.78 8.64 19.16
N LEU A 555 16.20 8.02 20.17
CA LEU A 555 14.92 7.33 20.14
C LEU A 555 13.91 8.08 20.99
N LEU A 556 12.72 8.34 20.42
CA LEU A 556 11.59 8.96 21.09
C LEU A 556 10.41 7.99 21.15
N PRO A 557 9.89 7.65 22.34
CA PRO A 557 8.78 6.70 22.46
C PRO A 557 7.46 7.35 22.06
N ALA A 558 6.81 6.87 21.00
CA ALA A 558 5.46 7.24 20.64
C ALA A 558 4.42 6.34 21.31
N CYS A 559 3.24 6.86 21.58
CA CYS A 559 2.13 6.08 22.09
C CYS A 559 1.41 5.28 20.97
N HIS A 560 0.69 4.23 21.36
CA HIS A 560 -0.16 3.47 20.45
C HIS A 560 -1.41 4.30 20.07
N TRP A 561 -1.99 4.05 18.90
CA TRP A 561 -3.16 4.81 18.45
C TRP A 561 -4.43 4.65 19.32
N TRP A 562 -4.55 3.63 20.15
CA TRP A 562 -5.62 3.51 21.14
C TRP A 562 -5.31 4.23 22.47
N GLU A 563 -4.13 4.84 22.57
CA GLU A 563 -3.69 5.65 23.73
C GLU A 563 -3.80 7.16 23.49
N ARG A 564 -4.43 7.58 22.38
CA ARG A 564 -4.62 9.01 22.02
C ARG A 564 -5.97 9.23 21.33
N ASN A 565 -6.42 10.50 21.31
CA ASN A 565 -7.54 10.90 20.48
C ASN A 565 -7.09 11.17 19.06
N ASP A 566 -7.94 10.79 18.09
CA ASP A 566 -7.73 11.06 16.67
C ASP A 566 -9.07 10.98 15.94
N VAL A 567 -9.06 11.11 14.64
CA VAL A 567 -10.18 10.88 13.72
C VAL A 567 -9.72 10.04 12.54
N MET A 568 -10.53 9.07 12.15
CA MET A 568 -10.37 8.34 10.92
C MET A 568 -11.32 8.91 9.88
N SER A 569 -10.80 9.64 8.91
CA SER A 569 -11.59 10.16 7.80
C SER A 569 -12.24 9.04 7.00
N ALA A 570 -13.44 9.31 6.46
CA ALA A 570 -13.99 8.52 5.37
C ALA A 570 -12.99 8.49 4.21
N GLY A 571 -12.97 7.40 3.50
CA GLY A 571 -12.08 7.24 2.36
C GLY A 571 -11.61 5.81 2.19
N ASN A 572 -10.89 5.55 1.12
CA ASN A 572 -10.43 4.22 0.74
C ASN A 572 -11.58 3.19 0.75
N TYR A 573 -11.73 2.41 1.82
CA TYR A 573 -12.66 1.27 1.88
C TYR A 573 -13.83 1.48 2.85
N THR A 574 -14.04 2.69 3.34
CA THR A 574 -15.14 2.99 4.29
C THR A 574 -15.80 4.32 3.98
N PRO A 575 -17.15 4.36 3.94
CA PRO A 575 -17.89 5.59 3.71
C PRO A 575 -18.01 6.48 4.96
N TYR A 576 -17.46 6.07 6.11
CA TYR A 576 -17.63 6.75 7.38
C TYR A 576 -16.39 7.52 7.81
N THR A 577 -16.58 8.77 8.24
CA THR A 577 -15.66 9.45 9.16
C THR A 577 -16.01 9.04 10.58
N ARG A 578 -15.01 8.69 11.40
CA ARG A 578 -15.21 8.08 12.72
C ARG A 578 -14.30 8.70 13.74
N ILE A 579 -14.79 8.82 14.96
CA ILE A 579 -13.96 9.17 16.10
C ILE A 579 -12.95 8.04 16.37
N ALA A 580 -11.77 8.41 16.86
CA ALA A 580 -10.80 7.51 17.44
C ALA A 580 -10.55 7.98 18.89
N GLU A 581 -11.28 7.39 19.84
CA GLU A 581 -11.24 7.77 21.24
C GLU A 581 -10.02 7.17 21.94
N LYS A 582 -9.40 7.93 22.83
CA LYS A 582 -8.37 7.42 23.73
C LYS A 582 -8.98 6.37 24.67
N ALA A 583 -8.64 5.11 24.49
CA ALA A 583 -9.16 4.00 25.30
C ALA A 583 -8.25 3.65 26.50
N ALA A 584 -6.97 3.99 26.45
CA ALA A 584 -6.02 3.79 27.54
C ALA A 584 -5.08 4.98 27.67
N ASP A 585 -4.46 5.14 28.82
CA ASP A 585 -3.38 6.12 28.98
C ASP A 585 -2.12 5.64 28.28
N PRO A 586 -1.30 6.56 27.72
CA PRO A 586 -0.01 6.20 27.16
C PRO A 586 0.83 5.39 28.15
N GLN A 587 1.36 4.28 27.68
CA GLN A 587 2.17 3.41 28.52
C GLN A 587 3.57 4.01 28.69
N PHE A 588 4.12 3.90 29.88
CA PHE A 588 5.44 4.40 30.24
C PHE A 588 5.56 5.94 30.03
N GLU A 589 6.66 6.41 29.47
CA GLU A 589 6.88 7.83 29.11
C GLU A 589 6.56 8.11 27.63
N SER A 590 5.81 7.25 26.95
CA SER A 590 5.43 7.51 25.55
C SER A 590 4.45 8.68 25.44
N LEU A 591 4.57 9.46 24.35
CA LEU A 591 3.73 10.62 24.11
C LEU A 591 2.93 10.46 22.80
N PRO A 592 1.74 11.08 22.72
CA PRO A 592 1.04 11.28 21.46
C PRO A 592 1.88 12.08 20.46
N ASP A 593 1.73 11.77 19.18
CA ASP A 593 2.48 12.46 18.10
C ASP A 593 2.30 13.99 18.14
N TRP A 594 1.09 14.47 18.45
CA TRP A 594 0.84 15.90 18.59
C TRP A 594 1.72 16.54 19.67
N GLU A 595 1.83 15.93 20.84
CA GLU A 595 2.67 16.43 21.94
C GLU A 595 4.16 16.40 21.59
N ILE A 596 4.61 15.36 20.86
CA ILE A 596 5.98 15.27 20.34
C ILE A 596 6.24 16.44 19.38
N CYS A 597 5.34 16.68 18.42
CA CYS A 597 5.44 17.79 17.47
C CYS A 597 5.45 19.15 18.20
N GLN A 598 4.61 19.34 19.22
CA GLN A 598 4.59 20.56 20.03
C GLN A 598 5.94 20.84 20.71
N LYS A 599 6.54 19.83 21.36
CA LYS A 599 7.84 19.95 22.01
C LYS A 599 8.94 20.28 20.99
N ILE A 600 8.95 19.62 19.84
CA ILE A 600 9.92 19.91 18.76
C ILE A 600 9.71 21.35 18.24
N ALA A 601 8.47 21.72 17.92
CA ALA A 601 8.16 23.05 17.41
C ALA A 601 8.52 24.19 18.39
N GLN A 602 8.27 24.00 19.67
CA GLN A 602 8.68 24.95 20.71
C GLN A 602 10.19 25.14 20.73
N LYS A 603 10.97 24.05 20.62
CA LYS A 603 12.43 24.11 20.60
C LYS A 603 13.01 24.74 19.33
N LEU A 604 12.27 24.65 18.22
CA LEU A 604 12.63 25.26 16.93
C LEU A 604 12.09 26.69 16.76
N ASP A 605 11.52 27.29 17.80
CA ASP A 605 10.90 28.64 17.79
C ASP A 605 9.68 28.74 16.87
N LEU A 606 8.95 27.64 16.67
CA LEU A 606 7.75 27.49 15.85
C LEU A 606 6.49 27.20 16.69
N GLY A 607 6.58 27.40 18.00
CA GLY A 607 5.51 27.06 18.94
C GLY A 607 4.19 27.78 18.65
N GLU A 608 4.19 28.91 17.94
CA GLU A 608 2.97 29.63 17.55
C GLU A 608 2.01 28.80 16.67
N TYR A 609 2.53 27.88 15.87
CA TYR A 609 1.75 27.00 14.99
C TYR A 609 1.24 25.74 15.71
N PHE A 610 1.74 25.43 16.91
CA PHE A 610 1.49 24.18 17.63
C PHE A 610 0.91 24.44 19.03
N GLN A 611 -0.23 25.17 19.08
CA GLN A 611 -0.92 25.52 20.32
C GLN A 611 -2.12 24.59 20.57
N GLY A 612 -2.53 24.45 21.84
CA GLY A 612 -3.72 23.73 22.24
C GLY A 612 -3.55 22.20 22.34
N SER A 613 -4.62 21.52 22.70
CA SER A 613 -4.67 20.06 22.84
C SER A 613 -4.91 19.34 21.49
N ASP A 614 -4.78 18.01 21.50
CA ASP A 614 -5.20 17.15 20.38
C ASP A 614 -6.67 17.39 19.98
N VAL A 615 -7.56 17.53 20.96
CA VAL A 615 -8.99 17.81 20.74
C VAL A 615 -9.18 19.17 20.06
N ASP A 616 -8.42 20.21 20.46
CA ASP A 616 -8.48 21.51 19.80
C ASP A 616 -8.08 21.42 18.34
N GLN A 617 -7.08 20.61 18.04
CA GLN A 617 -6.61 20.39 16.66
C GLN A 617 -7.63 19.62 15.83
N LEU A 618 -8.20 18.55 16.37
CA LEU A 618 -9.25 17.77 15.69
C LEU A 618 -10.49 18.62 15.40
N ASN A 619 -10.88 19.51 16.30
CA ASN A 619 -11.92 20.50 16.04
C ASN A 619 -11.52 21.41 14.85
N ALA A 620 -10.30 21.96 14.86
CA ALA A 620 -9.84 22.85 13.79
C ALA A 620 -9.71 22.13 12.43
N MET A 621 -9.27 20.87 12.42
CA MET A 621 -9.17 20.07 11.19
C MET A 621 -10.52 19.74 10.57
N LEU A 622 -11.56 19.55 11.38
CA LEU A 622 -12.91 19.24 10.91
C LEU A 622 -13.78 20.48 10.73
N ASP A 623 -13.30 21.66 11.09
CA ASP A 623 -14.04 22.93 10.97
C ASP A 623 -14.02 23.46 9.53
N CYS A 624 -14.87 22.87 8.68
CA CYS A 624 -15.14 23.35 7.33
C CYS A 624 -16.64 23.25 7.01
N ASP A 625 -17.08 24.04 6.01
CA ASP A 625 -18.51 24.12 5.65
C ASP A 625 -19.07 22.73 5.30
N ALA A 626 -18.35 21.95 4.52
CA ALA A 626 -18.79 20.62 4.12
C ALA A 626 -19.03 19.69 5.32
N ASN A 627 -18.17 19.71 6.35
CA ASN A 627 -18.39 18.91 7.56
C ASN A 627 -19.57 19.41 8.39
N ARG A 628 -19.79 20.73 8.45
CA ARG A 628 -20.96 21.31 9.12
C ARG A 628 -22.27 20.92 8.43
N GLU A 629 -22.29 20.91 7.10
CA GLU A 629 -23.46 20.48 6.31
C GLU A 629 -23.75 18.99 6.45
N LEU A 630 -22.70 18.16 6.53
CA LEU A 630 -22.81 16.70 6.73
C LEU A 630 -23.13 16.32 8.20
N GLY A 631 -23.03 17.25 9.15
CA GLY A 631 -23.10 16.92 10.58
C GLY A 631 -21.97 16.00 11.02
N CYS A 632 -20.76 16.30 10.54
CA CYS A 632 -19.52 15.54 10.72
C CYS A 632 -18.40 16.37 11.35
N THR A 633 -18.76 17.34 12.22
CA THR A 633 -17.80 18.06 13.05
C THR A 633 -17.24 17.13 14.13
N TYR A 634 -16.17 17.55 14.82
CA TYR A 634 -15.64 16.73 15.92
C TYR A 634 -16.67 16.55 17.05
N GLY A 635 -17.45 17.58 17.34
CA GLY A 635 -18.58 17.50 18.29
C GLY A 635 -19.64 16.48 17.87
N ASP A 636 -20.00 16.44 16.59
CA ASP A 636 -20.90 15.43 16.05
C ASP A 636 -20.33 14.01 16.20
N LEU A 637 -19.02 13.84 15.96
CA LEU A 637 -18.36 12.54 16.11
C LEU A 637 -18.26 12.10 17.58
N GLN A 638 -18.12 13.03 18.51
CA GLN A 638 -18.19 12.69 19.95
C GLN A 638 -19.55 12.12 20.35
N GLU A 639 -20.65 12.64 19.76
CA GLU A 639 -22.00 12.17 20.01
C GLU A 639 -22.34 10.88 19.24
N LYS A 640 -22.12 10.89 17.91
CA LYS A 640 -22.57 9.85 16.97
C LYS A 640 -21.58 8.71 16.79
N LYS A 641 -20.32 8.88 17.17
CA LYS A 641 -19.16 7.99 16.97
C LYS A 641 -18.72 7.82 15.52
N ALA A 642 -19.65 7.72 14.58
CA ALA A 642 -19.41 7.58 13.14
C ALA A 642 -20.45 8.39 12.36
N VAL A 643 -20.04 9.02 11.28
CA VAL A 643 -20.91 9.74 10.35
C VAL A 643 -20.63 9.24 8.93
N ARG A 644 -21.68 8.80 8.25
CA ARG A 644 -21.60 8.40 6.83
C ARG A 644 -21.39 9.63 5.96
N VAL A 645 -20.33 9.63 5.15
CA VAL A 645 -19.95 10.73 4.25
C VAL A 645 -20.27 10.38 2.80
N PHE A 646 -20.20 9.11 2.43
CA PHE A 646 -20.43 8.62 1.07
C PHE A 646 -21.52 7.55 1.03
N GLU A 647 -22.29 7.56 -0.06
CA GLU A 647 -23.28 6.52 -0.35
C GLU A 647 -22.64 5.28 -0.97
N ASN A 648 -23.33 4.13 -0.88
CA ASN A 648 -22.85 2.86 -1.43
C ASN A 648 -22.75 2.83 -2.97
N ASN A 649 -23.38 3.76 -3.66
CA ASN A 649 -23.29 3.95 -5.12
C ASN A 649 -22.33 5.07 -5.53
N TYR A 650 -21.50 5.57 -4.60
CA TYR A 650 -20.49 6.59 -4.88
C TYR A 650 -19.65 6.23 -6.10
N SER A 651 -19.46 7.18 -6.99
CA SER A 651 -18.60 7.06 -8.18
C SER A 651 -18.00 8.41 -8.55
N LEU A 652 -16.74 8.40 -8.96
CA LEU A 652 -16.05 9.53 -9.56
C LEU A 652 -15.46 9.12 -10.91
N PRO A 653 -15.50 9.99 -11.91
CA PRO A 653 -16.30 11.23 -11.94
C PRO A 653 -17.80 10.89 -12.01
N ALA A 654 -18.63 11.66 -11.31
CA ALA A 654 -20.08 11.39 -11.24
C ALA A 654 -20.77 11.54 -12.61
N ASP A 655 -20.25 12.38 -13.48
CA ASP A 655 -20.75 12.62 -14.84
C ASP A 655 -20.07 11.74 -15.91
N GLY A 656 -19.15 10.86 -15.50
CA GLY A 656 -18.37 10.01 -16.40
C GLY A 656 -17.39 10.77 -17.29
N VAL A 657 -17.01 12.00 -16.93
CA VAL A 657 -16.05 12.82 -17.68
C VAL A 657 -14.69 12.79 -16.99
N SER A 658 -13.64 12.44 -17.72
CA SER A 658 -12.27 12.39 -17.18
C SER A 658 -11.79 13.78 -16.73
N SER A 659 -10.89 13.81 -15.74
CA SER A 659 -10.10 14.99 -15.38
C SER A 659 -8.97 15.29 -16.38
N GLY A 660 -8.75 14.41 -17.34
CA GLY A 660 -7.71 14.57 -18.36
C GLY A 660 -8.02 15.65 -19.41
N GLU A 661 -7.07 15.89 -20.28
CA GLU A 661 -7.17 16.89 -21.36
C GLU A 661 -8.46 16.65 -22.18
N ASN A 662 -9.25 17.69 -22.36
CA ASN A 662 -10.54 17.66 -23.07
C ASN A 662 -11.58 16.68 -22.49
N GLY A 663 -11.49 16.37 -21.20
CA GLY A 663 -12.42 15.43 -20.55
C GLY A 663 -12.22 13.96 -20.96
N ARG A 664 -11.01 13.57 -21.39
CA ARG A 664 -10.71 12.26 -21.96
C ARG A 664 -9.68 11.50 -21.15
N TRP A 665 -9.80 10.17 -21.13
CA TRP A 665 -8.79 9.28 -20.58
C TRP A 665 -7.73 8.95 -21.61
N ASN A 666 -6.48 8.68 -21.15
CA ASN A 666 -5.33 8.58 -22.03
C ASN A 666 -4.67 7.21 -21.92
N PHE A 667 -4.85 6.34 -22.90
CA PHE A 667 -3.98 5.17 -23.05
C PHE A 667 -2.70 5.51 -23.86
N PHE A 668 -2.64 6.70 -24.46
CA PHE A 668 -1.47 7.27 -25.11
C PHE A 668 -0.99 8.48 -24.31
N ILE A 669 0.20 8.41 -23.75
CA ILE A 669 0.77 9.46 -22.89
C ILE A 669 1.70 10.36 -23.72
N ASP A 670 1.28 11.61 -23.93
CA ASP A 670 2.10 12.59 -24.63
C ASP A 670 3.23 13.09 -23.71
N ARG A 671 4.47 12.75 -24.05
CA ARG A 671 5.67 13.16 -23.29
C ARG A 671 5.62 12.73 -21.83
N PRO A 672 5.65 11.43 -21.54
CA PRO A 672 5.66 10.93 -20.17
C PRO A 672 6.84 11.51 -19.40
N THR A 673 6.59 11.85 -18.13
CA THR A 673 7.61 12.39 -17.23
C THR A 673 7.76 11.47 -16.01
N PRO A 674 8.99 11.27 -15.53
CA PRO A 674 9.21 10.47 -14.34
C PRO A 674 8.60 11.13 -13.10
N TYR A 675 8.25 10.32 -12.12
CA TYR A 675 7.73 10.80 -10.84
C TYR A 675 8.84 11.46 -10.01
N GLY A 676 8.53 12.57 -9.34
CA GLY A 676 9.43 13.21 -8.38
C GLY A 676 10.56 14.06 -8.96
N ASN A 677 10.40 14.60 -10.16
CA ASN A 677 11.41 15.47 -10.82
C ASN A 677 12.81 14.83 -10.89
N TRP A 678 12.86 13.55 -11.14
CA TRP A 678 14.10 12.81 -11.30
C TRP A 678 14.84 13.30 -12.58
N ASP A 679 16.18 13.30 -12.56
CA ASP A 679 17.05 13.74 -13.66
C ASP A 679 17.08 12.78 -14.87
N VAL A 680 15.99 12.03 -15.09
CA VAL A 680 15.83 11.11 -16.23
C VAL A 680 14.91 11.72 -17.26
N THR A 681 15.39 11.79 -18.49
CA THR A 681 14.53 12.12 -19.64
C THR A 681 14.03 10.81 -20.27
N LEU A 682 12.71 10.60 -20.22
CA LEU A 682 12.08 9.46 -20.86
C LEU A 682 11.96 9.69 -22.37
N ASN A 683 12.30 8.68 -23.18
CA ASN A 683 12.00 8.72 -24.59
C ASN A 683 10.49 8.47 -24.78
N PRO A 684 9.73 9.40 -25.37
CA PRO A 684 8.29 9.22 -25.56
C PRO A 684 7.92 7.92 -26.26
N GLN A 685 8.67 7.48 -27.26
CA GLN A 685 8.37 6.25 -28.01
C GLN A 685 8.39 4.98 -27.16
N ASP A 686 9.15 4.98 -26.05
CA ASP A 686 9.28 3.82 -25.16
C ASP A 686 8.23 3.84 -24.04
N PHE A 687 7.67 5.01 -23.70
CA PHE A 687 6.78 5.18 -22.53
C PHE A 687 5.40 5.77 -22.86
N ASN A 688 5.11 6.11 -24.11
CA ASN A 688 3.84 6.72 -24.51
C ASN A 688 2.67 5.73 -24.61
N LEU A 689 2.93 4.47 -24.81
CA LEU A 689 1.95 3.38 -24.94
C LEU A 689 2.26 2.23 -24.01
N PRO A 690 1.28 1.38 -23.66
CA PRO A 690 1.57 0.11 -23.01
C PRO A 690 2.60 -0.68 -23.81
N ASP A 691 3.55 -1.28 -23.13
CA ASP A 691 4.53 -2.19 -23.74
C ASP A 691 4.94 -3.30 -22.77
N PHE A 692 5.62 -4.31 -23.30
CA PHE A 692 6.34 -5.27 -22.51
C PHE A 692 7.84 -4.96 -22.64
N VAL A 693 8.39 -4.35 -21.60
CA VAL A 693 9.82 -3.99 -21.55
C VAL A 693 10.59 -5.11 -20.89
N GLU A 694 11.60 -5.61 -21.57
CA GLU A 694 12.45 -6.72 -21.13
C GLU A 694 13.64 -6.25 -20.26
N ASN A 695 13.35 -5.42 -19.25
CA ASN A 695 14.36 -4.87 -18.33
C ASN A 695 14.34 -5.50 -16.93
N ALA A 696 13.36 -6.34 -16.61
CA ALA A 696 13.26 -6.95 -15.28
C ALA A 696 14.31 -8.06 -15.11
N GLU A 697 15.00 -8.07 -13.96
CA GLU A 697 16.03 -9.04 -13.59
C GLU A 697 15.50 -10.49 -13.62
N VAL A 698 14.22 -10.68 -13.28
CA VAL A 698 13.61 -12.01 -13.22
C VAL A 698 13.27 -12.62 -14.57
N LEU A 699 13.36 -11.89 -15.67
CA LEU A 699 13.06 -12.44 -16.99
C LEU A 699 14.12 -13.47 -17.43
N GLU A 700 13.69 -14.48 -18.16
CA GLU A 700 14.59 -15.55 -18.67
C GLU A 700 15.65 -15.00 -19.63
N SER A 701 15.36 -13.88 -20.31
CA SER A 701 16.31 -13.18 -21.18
C SER A 701 17.42 -12.44 -20.43
N HIS A 702 17.26 -12.19 -19.13
CA HIS A 702 18.24 -11.46 -18.34
C HIS A 702 19.51 -12.27 -18.10
N PRO A 703 20.71 -11.66 -18.19
CA PRO A 703 21.99 -12.39 -18.04
C PRO A 703 22.14 -13.15 -16.71
N LEU A 704 21.57 -12.64 -15.62
CA LEU A 704 21.61 -13.29 -14.30
C LEU A 704 20.81 -14.59 -14.24
N ALA A 705 19.88 -14.84 -15.17
CA ALA A 705 19.08 -16.05 -15.19
C ALA A 705 19.89 -17.35 -15.28
N GLN A 706 21.05 -17.31 -15.93
CA GLN A 706 21.96 -18.47 -16.04
C GLN A 706 22.72 -18.73 -14.73
N LYS A 707 23.06 -17.69 -13.98
CA LYS A 707 23.81 -17.78 -12.73
C LYS A 707 22.91 -18.03 -11.53
N TYR A 708 21.76 -17.37 -11.51
CA TYR A 708 20.77 -17.41 -10.46
C TYR A 708 19.40 -17.79 -11.05
N PRO A 709 19.12 -19.09 -11.18
CA PRO A 709 17.96 -19.57 -11.94
C PRO A 709 16.62 -19.41 -11.22
N LEU A 710 16.62 -19.12 -9.91
CA LEU A 710 15.40 -18.96 -9.12
C LEU A 710 14.99 -17.50 -9.02
N ILE A 711 13.69 -17.26 -9.08
CA ILE A 711 13.05 -15.98 -8.83
C ILE A 711 12.66 -15.91 -7.36
N PHE A 712 12.98 -14.82 -6.68
CA PHE A 712 12.64 -14.62 -5.27
C PHE A 712 11.63 -13.51 -5.09
N MET A 713 10.48 -13.84 -4.51
CA MET A 713 9.37 -12.92 -4.28
C MET A 713 9.08 -12.77 -2.79
N THR A 714 8.76 -11.55 -2.38
CA THR A 714 8.49 -11.22 -0.97
C THR A 714 7.08 -10.61 -0.77
N PRO A 715 5.99 -11.36 -1.07
CA PRO A 715 4.64 -10.85 -0.98
C PRO A 715 4.17 -10.61 0.45
N HIS A 716 3.06 -9.89 0.57
CA HIS A 716 2.40 -9.63 1.86
C HIS A 716 1.81 -10.88 2.48
N THR A 717 1.81 -10.92 3.82
CA THR A 717 1.22 -11.99 4.62
C THR A 717 -0.13 -11.57 5.21
N LYS A 718 -0.97 -12.53 5.53
CA LYS A 718 -2.19 -12.32 6.33
C LYS A 718 -1.90 -11.93 7.78
N TYR A 719 -0.72 -12.27 8.29
CA TYR A 719 -0.37 -12.11 9.70
C TYR A 719 0.20 -10.74 10.05
N GLY A 720 0.82 -10.06 9.09
CA GLY A 720 1.45 -8.76 9.27
C GLY A 720 0.90 -7.68 8.34
N THR A 721 1.31 -6.45 8.57
CA THR A 721 1.13 -5.32 7.65
C THR A 721 2.46 -4.60 7.59
N GLN A 722 3.16 -4.74 6.49
CA GLN A 722 4.55 -4.32 6.39
C GLN A 722 5.36 -4.95 7.54
N THR A 723 6.15 -4.19 8.26
CA THR A 723 6.91 -4.65 9.43
C THR A 723 6.11 -4.66 10.75
N THR A 724 4.79 -4.45 10.69
CA THR A 724 3.94 -4.38 11.88
C THR A 724 3.29 -5.75 12.15
N PHE A 725 3.17 -6.13 13.42
CA PHE A 725 2.57 -7.33 13.99
C PHE A 725 3.44 -8.59 14.01
N HIS A 726 4.51 -8.70 13.24
CA HIS A 726 5.39 -9.87 13.23
C HIS A 726 6.06 -10.17 14.58
N HIS A 727 6.16 -9.18 15.45
CA HIS A 727 6.71 -9.29 16.80
C HIS A 727 5.73 -9.81 17.85
N ALA A 728 4.44 -10.00 17.50
CA ALA A 728 3.45 -10.44 18.46
C ALA A 728 3.79 -11.85 18.94
N GLU A 729 4.04 -12.02 20.25
CA GLU A 729 4.45 -13.28 20.86
C GLU A 729 3.49 -14.43 20.53
N PHE A 730 2.20 -14.14 20.51
CA PHE A 730 1.17 -15.10 20.10
C PHE A 730 1.35 -15.60 18.66
N LEU A 731 1.82 -14.75 17.74
CA LEU A 731 2.08 -15.16 16.36
C LEU A 731 3.24 -16.15 16.28
N HIS A 732 4.23 -16.02 17.15
CA HIS A 732 5.39 -16.93 17.19
C HIS A 732 5.04 -18.35 17.65
N GLU A 733 3.86 -18.56 18.25
CA GLU A 733 3.35 -19.93 18.47
C GLU A 733 2.94 -20.62 17.15
N LEU A 734 2.53 -19.84 16.14
CA LEU A 734 2.10 -20.32 14.81
C LEU A 734 3.22 -20.25 13.78
N LEU A 735 4.00 -19.19 13.82
CA LEU A 735 5.12 -18.90 12.94
C LEU A 735 6.31 -18.46 13.78
N PRO A 736 7.13 -19.39 14.26
CA PRO A 736 8.23 -19.07 15.18
C PRO A 736 9.38 -18.31 14.51
N GLU A 737 9.53 -18.45 13.20
CA GLU A 737 10.60 -17.86 12.38
C GLU A 737 10.15 -17.69 10.93
N PRO A 738 10.87 -16.89 10.11
CA PRO A 738 10.60 -16.77 8.67
C PRO A 738 10.77 -18.11 7.93
N GLU A 739 9.89 -18.36 6.96
CA GLU A 739 9.94 -19.53 6.11
C GLU A 739 10.15 -19.14 4.64
N ILE A 740 10.96 -19.94 3.90
CA ILE A 740 11.11 -19.87 2.45
C ILE A 740 10.21 -20.94 1.85
N HIS A 741 9.11 -20.54 1.25
CA HIS A 741 8.22 -21.45 0.53
C HIS A 741 8.86 -21.82 -0.80
N VAL A 742 8.98 -23.10 -1.06
CA VAL A 742 9.65 -23.67 -2.23
C VAL A 742 8.87 -24.84 -2.81
N ASN A 743 8.82 -24.93 -4.15
CA ASN A 743 8.27 -26.11 -4.79
C ASN A 743 9.15 -27.33 -4.46
N PRO A 744 8.56 -28.48 -4.05
CA PRO A 744 9.33 -29.68 -3.70
C PRO A 744 10.33 -30.12 -4.78
N ALA A 745 9.98 -29.99 -6.06
CA ALA A 745 10.89 -30.36 -7.16
C ALA A 745 12.14 -29.48 -7.24
N ASP A 746 12.04 -28.20 -6.85
CA ASP A 746 13.20 -27.29 -6.82
C ASP A 746 14.07 -27.53 -5.58
N ALA A 747 13.45 -27.88 -4.45
CA ALA A 747 14.14 -28.24 -3.23
C ALA A 747 14.92 -29.57 -3.41
N GLU A 748 14.29 -30.61 -3.97
CA GLU A 748 14.93 -31.90 -4.25
C GLU A 748 16.16 -31.77 -5.16
N LYS A 749 16.08 -30.95 -6.23
CA LYS A 749 17.23 -30.68 -7.11
C LYS A 749 18.44 -30.11 -6.37
N ARG A 750 18.21 -29.47 -5.22
CA ARG A 750 19.22 -28.77 -4.41
C ARG A 750 19.58 -29.53 -3.14
N GLY A 751 18.94 -30.66 -2.89
CA GLY A 751 19.19 -31.48 -1.71
C GLY A 751 18.67 -30.87 -0.40
N VAL A 752 17.68 -29.98 -0.48
CA VAL A 752 17.04 -29.35 0.68
C VAL A 752 15.81 -30.17 1.09
N ALA A 753 15.67 -30.51 2.37
CA ALA A 753 14.49 -31.15 2.91
C ALA A 753 13.51 -30.15 3.55
N ASP A 754 12.23 -30.56 3.67
CA ASP A 754 11.20 -29.75 4.31
C ASP A 754 11.55 -29.49 5.79
N GLY A 755 11.51 -28.23 6.20
CA GLY A 755 11.85 -27.81 7.56
C GLY A 755 13.35 -27.64 7.84
N GLU A 756 14.24 -27.93 6.90
CA GLU A 756 15.67 -27.63 7.05
C GLU A 756 15.98 -26.16 6.76
N TYR A 757 17.12 -25.67 7.24
CA TYR A 757 17.59 -24.34 6.88
C TYR A 757 18.12 -24.34 5.45
N MET A 758 17.65 -23.37 4.68
CA MET A 758 18.04 -23.11 3.30
C MET A 758 18.70 -21.74 3.20
N ARG A 759 19.82 -21.68 2.51
CA ARG A 759 20.51 -20.44 2.17
C ARG A 759 20.07 -19.99 0.79
N LEU A 760 19.55 -18.76 0.69
CA LEU A 760 19.37 -18.04 -0.57
C LEU A 760 20.48 -17.02 -0.73
N PHE A 761 21.01 -16.92 -1.94
CA PHE A 761 22.10 -15.98 -2.20
C PHE A 761 22.13 -15.48 -3.65
N ASN A 762 22.70 -14.32 -3.83
CA ASN A 762 23.12 -13.76 -5.12
C ASN A 762 24.42 -12.97 -4.94
N ASP A 763 24.85 -12.19 -5.96
CA ASP A 763 26.08 -11.39 -5.87
C ASP A 763 26.04 -10.29 -4.81
N ARG A 764 24.82 -9.90 -4.34
CA ARG A 764 24.65 -8.83 -3.37
C ARG A 764 24.82 -9.34 -1.94
N SER A 765 24.17 -10.46 -1.60
CA SER A 765 24.18 -10.99 -0.23
C SER A 765 23.56 -12.38 -0.12
N GLU A 766 23.22 -12.76 1.11
CA GLU A 766 22.54 -14.02 1.45
C GLU A 766 21.49 -13.84 2.55
N VAL A 767 20.56 -14.78 2.62
CA VAL A 767 19.63 -14.97 3.73
C VAL A 767 19.45 -16.44 4.03
N VAL A 768 19.35 -16.80 5.31
CA VAL A 768 19.12 -18.17 5.76
C VAL A 768 17.83 -18.24 6.58
N ALA A 769 16.89 -19.06 6.13
CA ALA A 769 15.63 -19.32 6.81
C ALA A 769 15.16 -20.75 6.56
N ARG A 770 14.07 -21.20 7.20
CA ARG A 770 13.57 -22.57 7.02
C ARG A 770 12.92 -22.77 5.67
N ALA A 771 13.25 -23.85 5.01
CA ALA A 771 12.54 -24.31 3.83
C ALA A 771 11.17 -24.85 4.21
N LYS A 772 10.14 -24.43 3.46
CA LYS A 772 8.77 -24.91 3.57
C LYS A 772 8.31 -25.44 2.22
N PHE A 773 8.06 -26.73 2.14
CA PHE A 773 7.55 -27.32 0.90
C PHE A 773 6.12 -26.83 0.62
N ASP A 774 5.92 -26.27 -0.55
CA ASP A 774 4.64 -25.74 -0.97
C ASP A 774 4.42 -26.05 -2.48
N GLN A 775 3.49 -26.93 -2.76
CA GLN A 775 3.13 -27.30 -4.14
C GLN A 775 2.38 -26.18 -4.87
N GLY A 776 1.86 -25.20 -4.15
CA GLY A 776 1.21 -24.02 -4.71
C GLY A 776 2.18 -22.99 -5.28
N ILE A 777 3.48 -23.11 -4.98
CA ILE A 777 4.51 -22.25 -5.55
C ILE A 777 4.92 -22.77 -6.93
N MET A 778 4.98 -21.87 -7.91
CA MET A 778 5.42 -22.18 -9.26
C MET A 778 6.87 -22.72 -9.23
N PRO A 779 7.19 -23.81 -9.96
CA PRO A 779 8.58 -24.24 -10.12
C PRO A 779 9.46 -23.09 -10.66
N GLY A 780 10.65 -22.93 -10.08
CA GLY A 780 11.56 -21.82 -10.38
C GLY A 780 11.31 -20.55 -9.56
N VAL A 781 10.29 -20.53 -8.70
CA VAL A 781 9.95 -19.40 -7.82
C VAL A 781 10.14 -19.80 -6.35
N LEU A 782 10.63 -18.87 -5.57
CA LEU A 782 10.70 -18.93 -4.11
C LEU A 782 9.90 -17.79 -3.52
N VAL A 783 9.19 -18.05 -2.44
CA VAL A 783 8.38 -17.05 -1.75
C VAL A 783 8.76 -16.98 -0.28
N MET A 784 9.01 -15.76 0.20
CA MET A 784 9.13 -15.46 1.62
C MET A 784 8.19 -14.31 1.95
N TYR A 785 7.29 -14.49 2.89
CA TYR A 785 6.40 -13.42 3.29
C TYR A 785 7.18 -12.33 4.03
N HIS A 786 7.05 -11.08 3.57
CA HIS A 786 7.84 -9.97 4.09
C HIS A 786 7.40 -9.45 5.45
N GLY A 787 8.20 -8.56 6.04
CA GLY A 787 7.88 -7.82 7.27
C GLY A 787 8.61 -8.29 8.52
N TRP A 788 9.37 -9.34 8.43
CA TRP A 788 10.20 -9.85 9.51
C TRP A 788 11.40 -8.94 9.79
N ALA A 789 11.71 -8.71 11.06
CA ALA A 789 12.96 -8.06 11.48
C ALA A 789 14.14 -9.04 11.36
N GLU A 790 15.36 -8.48 11.23
CA GLU A 790 16.57 -9.27 11.02
C GLU A 790 16.82 -10.30 12.14
N GLU A 791 16.47 -9.98 13.38
CA GLU A 791 16.65 -10.84 14.55
C GLU A 791 15.94 -12.20 14.48
N TYR A 792 14.95 -12.36 13.60
CA TYR A 792 14.21 -13.61 13.42
C TYR A 792 14.80 -14.56 12.39
N PHE A 793 15.77 -14.08 11.60
CA PHE A 793 16.46 -14.91 10.61
C PHE A 793 17.61 -15.68 11.24
N LYS A 794 17.89 -16.87 10.73
CA LYS A 794 19.08 -17.62 11.11
C LYS A 794 20.37 -16.86 10.74
N LYS A 795 20.37 -16.19 9.57
CA LYS A 795 21.48 -15.35 9.08
C LYS A 795 20.98 -14.38 8.02
N GLY A 796 21.47 -13.14 8.03
CA GLY A 796 21.19 -12.13 7.01
C GLY A 796 19.75 -11.65 7.01
N HIS A 797 19.35 -11.02 5.90
CA HIS A 797 17.99 -10.51 5.73
C HIS A 797 17.62 -10.51 4.24
N TYR A 798 16.38 -10.83 3.89
CA TYR A 798 15.92 -10.97 2.51
C TYR A 798 16.09 -9.70 1.66
N GLN A 799 15.96 -8.51 2.24
CA GLN A 799 16.13 -7.25 1.51
C GLN A 799 17.59 -6.90 1.18
N ARG A 800 18.55 -7.66 1.68
CA ARG A 800 19.96 -7.56 1.24
C ARG A 800 20.17 -8.19 -0.14
N LEU A 801 19.19 -8.96 -0.65
CA LEU A 801 19.23 -9.60 -1.98
C LEU A 801 18.70 -8.68 -3.08
N SER A 802 17.98 -7.61 -2.75
CA SER A 802 17.41 -6.64 -3.68
C SER A 802 18.30 -5.40 -3.84
N SER A 803 18.01 -4.56 -4.86
CA SER A 803 18.75 -3.32 -5.15
C SER A 803 17.81 -2.25 -5.69
N PHE A 804 18.17 -0.99 -5.51
CA PHE A 804 17.54 0.14 -6.20
C PHE A 804 18.01 0.31 -7.65
N ASP A 805 19.00 -0.45 -8.13
CA ASP A 805 19.38 -0.46 -9.55
C ASP A 805 18.24 -0.93 -10.45
N ASN A 806 17.38 -1.82 -9.92
CA ASN A 806 16.17 -2.29 -10.58
C ASN A 806 14.98 -1.42 -10.16
N THR A 807 14.77 -0.31 -10.85
CA THR A 807 13.70 0.64 -10.57
C THR A 807 12.89 0.88 -11.84
N ASP A 808 11.58 0.95 -11.72
CA ASP A 808 10.74 1.40 -12.83
C ASP A 808 11.02 2.87 -13.12
N LEU A 809 11.55 3.16 -14.30
CA LEU A 809 12.07 4.49 -14.66
C LEU A 809 11.00 5.59 -14.69
N CYS A 810 9.75 5.27 -15.01
CA CYS A 810 8.68 6.26 -15.08
C CYS A 810 8.09 6.55 -13.70
N SER A 811 7.90 5.53 -12.90
CA SER A 811 7.25 5.65 -11.60
C SER A 811 8.22 5.87 -10.43
N ASN A 812 9.50 5.60 -10.65
CA ASN A 812 10.51 5.62 -9.60
C ASN A 812 10.18 4.64 -8.45
N ASN A 813 9.61 3.48 -8.82
CA ASN A 813 9.18 2.45 -7.87
C ASN A 813 10.25 1.37 -7.76
N ALA A 814 10.62 1.02 -6.54
CA ALA A 814 11.56 -0.06 -6.29
C ALA A 814 10.97 -1.42 -6.67
N ALA A 815 11.76 -2.25 -7.34
CA ALA A 815 11.34 -3.54 -7.85
C ALA A 815 11.60 -4.66 -6.83
N TYR A 816 10.80 -4.73 -5.77
CA TYR A 816 10.99 -5.67 -4.65
C TYR A 816 10.92 -7.16 -5.02
N PHE A 817 10.23 -7.53 -6.11
CA PHE A 817 10.12 -8.91 -6.59
C PHE A 817 11.06 -9.21 -7.75
N ASP A 818 11.82 -8.22 -8.17
CA ASP A 818 12.74 -8.32 -9.30
C ASP A 818 14.12 -8.78 -8.81
N VAL A 819 14.16 -10.00 -8.27
CA VAL A 819 15.32 -10.58 -7.59
C VAL A 819 15.56 -12.01 -8.06
N ARG A 820 16.76 -12.27 -8.55
CA ARG A 820 17.22 -13.62 -8.84
C ARG A 820 18.17 -14.12 -7.77
N VAL A 821 18.05 -15.41 -7.46
CA VAL A 821 18.84 -16.10 -6.43
C VAL A 821 19.19 -17.52 -6.86
N GLU A 822 20.16 -18.11 -6.17
CA GLU A 822 20.35 -19.55 -6.06
C GLU A 822 20.09 -19.99 -4.62
N ALA A 823 19.82 -21.28 -4.42
CA ALA A 823 19.51 -21.87 -3.13
C ALA A 823 20.32 -23.14 -2.89
N GLU A 824 20.72 -23.36 -1.65
CA GLU A 824 21.44 -24.55 -1.20
C GLU A 824 21.08 -24.91 0.25
N PRO A 825 21.31 -26.15 0.71
CA PRO A 825 21.22 -26.48 2.13
C PRO A 825 22.18 -25.61 2.94
N TYR A 826 21.74 -25.17 4.11
CA TYR A 826 22.60 -24.43 5.02
C TYR A 826 23.22 -25.38 6.04
N GLU A 827 24.54 -25.48 6.06
CA GLU A 827 25.30 -26.19 7.09
C GLU A 827 25.89 -25.17 8.07
N GLU A 828 25.70 -25.40 9.37
CA GLU A 828 26.36 -24.57 10.39
C GLU A 828 27.87 -24.86 10.35
N GLU A 829 28.69 -23.80 10.22
CA GLU A 829 30.15 -23.88 10.30
C GLU A 829 30.62 -24.21 11.70
#